data_91e5a6ce2f94def2a04c62216e6dd614
#
_entry.id   91e5a6ce2f94def2a04c62216e6dd614
#
_cell.length_a   1.000
_cell.length_b   1.000
_cell.length_c   1.000
_cell.angle_alpha   90.00
_cell.angle_beta   90.00
_cell.angle_gamma   90.00
#
_symmetry.space_group_name_H-M   'P 1'
#
loop_
_entity.id
_entity.type
_entity.pdbx_description
1 polymer ?
#
loop_
_entity_poly.entity_id
_entity_poly.type
_entity_poly.pdbx_seq_one_letter_code
_entity_poly.pdbx_strand_id
1 'polypeptide(L)'
;MPSHSISGKGRPAPHAPADPAKRDTLKKLAALGLFAAVDVAALSSCGKRPVSPAARERKLIVLGLDGLDPRGLERLMAQGKLPNMNRLMSQGGFRSLGSSLPPQSPVAWATFTTGRDPGGHGIYDFIQRDPATYLPYLSIARTEPPDKTLSLGQWKIPLSAGKVECLRRGRPFWDVLADAGVPAVAYRVPSNFPPQGDKVKQLAGLGAPDLRGTYGEFSYYTDAPFPDADKVTGGAVYQVSLSDSQAGAAGRVWTRLYGPDNTLRKDAPQAYADLFILADREHKLAKLSLDGNEIVLRQGEWSDWVTVRFELIPHLKHVTGICRFYLKEVSPHLKLYATPVNIDPREPALPITAPPEFSQQLADKFGLFYTQGFPHDVKALRHGVLDDEEYLHQSGLAFDEERRMFDLALNEFQRGLLFYYFATSDRTQHMFWRTMDPRHPAYDPRLAKKLGSVIEDCYRDCDALVGKAMNACDRDTTLIVLSDHGFEPYYRSFHLNTWLARNDYLAGLEPWSRGSDIFGNADWSNTLAYGLGFNSLYLNLQGREPYGAVGPEERSLLARQLADELRQVRDPDTGARTIENVYLAEEVYSKDQAAHAPDLIIGYARGYRCSDESVLGELSDRLTEDNRDKWSGDHCIDTSLVPGILLSNKPITAPSPGLTDLTATCLAEFGVRKPDDMSGNPIW
;
A
#
# COMPACT_ATOMS: atom_id res chain seq x y z
N MET A 1 7.21 9.63 -58.58
CA MET A 1 8.07 10.46 -59.41
C MET A 1 7.59 11.89 -59.35
N PRO A 2 8.44 12.89 -59.37
CA PRO A 2 9.87 12.97 -59.08
C PRO A 2 10.15 13.79 -57.81
N SER A 3 11.11 13.47 -57.00
CA SER A 3 12.52 13.89 -56.90
C SER A 3 12.80 15.40 -56.98
N HIS A 4 13.34 15.97 -55.91
CA HIS A 4 14.52 16.84 -56.00
C HIS A 4 15.26 16.91 -54.64
N SER A 5 16.50 16.51 -54.72
CA SER A 5 17.56 16.65 -53.73
C SER A 5 18.13 18.08 -53.77
N ILE A 6 18.62 18.60 -52.63
CA ILE A 6 19.86 19.41 -52.62
C ILE A 6 20.53 19.31 -51.24
N SER A 7 21.81 19.00 -51.33
CA SER A 7 22.83 18.89 -50.30
C SER A 7 23.30 20.20 -49.71
N GLY A 8 23.78 20.16 -48.47
CA GLY A 8 24.53 21.27 -47.88
C GLY A 8 25.28 20.84 -46.63
N LYS A 9 26.52 20.34 -46.80
CA LYS A 9 27.48 20.11 -45.72
C LYS A 9 28.08 21.44 -45.24
N GLY A 10 27.96 21.76 -43.95
CA GLY A 10 28.76 22.79 -43.27
C GLY A 10 29.61 22.15 -42.17
N ARG A 11 30.93 22.18 -42.33
CA ARG A 11 31.92 21.79 -41.31
C ARG A 11 32.03 22.87 -40.26
N PRO A 12 32.32 22.55 -38.97
CA PRO A 12 32.61 23.54 -37.95
C PRO A 12 34.06 24.08 -38.09
N ALA A 13 34.23 25.38 -37.83
CA ALA A 13 35.50 26.06 -37.82
C ALA A 13 36.32 25.81 -36.55
N PRO A 14 37.65 25.99 -36.57
CA PRO A 14 38.56 25.57 -35.52
C PRO A 14 38.63 26.59 -34.35
N HIS A 15 38.94 26.06 -33.19
CA HIS A 15 39.18 26.80 -31.93
C HIS A 15 40.35 27.78 -32.07
N ALA A 16 40.16 29.03 -31.65
CA ALA A 16 41.22 30.00 -31.43
C ALA A 16 42.02 29.70 -30.17
N PRO A 17 43.34 30.00 -30.13
CA PRO A 17 44.20 29.69 -29.00
C PRO A 17 43.97 30.66 -27.83
N ALA A 18 44.07 30.12 -26.61
CA ALA A 18 43.92 30.85 -25.36
C ALA A 18 45.03 31.86 -25.15
N ASP A 19 44.66 33.10 -24.80
CA ASP A 19 45.50 34.25 -24.52
C ASP A 19 46.45 34.00 -23.30
N PRO A 20 47.77 34.10 -23.46
CA PRO A 20 48.76 33.92 -22.39
C PRO A 20 48.71 34.99 -21.29
N ALA A 21 48.09 36.13 -21.52
CA ALA A 21 48.03 37.23 -20.54
C ALA A 21 47.14 36.99 -19.33
N LYS A 22 46.22 36.01 -19.37
CA LYS A 22 45.40 35.62 -18.20
C LYS A 22 46.08 34.69 -17.21
N ARG A 23 47.19 34.09 -17.56
CA ARG A 23 47.97 33.19 -16.66
C ARG A 23 48.91 33.95 -15.75
N ASP A 24 49.36 35.14 -16.11
CA ASP A 24 50.32 35.93 -15.30
C ASP A 24 49.64 36.80 -14.23
N THR A 25 48.38 37.14 -14.38
CA THR A 25 47.61 37.89 -13.38
C THR A 25 47.23 37.05 -12.17
N LEU A 26 47.06 35.73 -12.34
CA LEU A 26 46.81 34.79 -11.22
C LEU A 26 48.05 34.41 -10.41
N LYS A 27 49.29 34.58 -10.99
CA LYS A 27 50.50 34.31 -10.27
C LYS A 27 51.06 35.50 -9.48
N LYS A 28 50.61 36.72 -9.80
CA LYS A 28 51.02 37.96 -9.08
C LYS A 28 50.16 38.28 -7.87
N LEU A 29 48.99 37.64 -7.71
CA LEU A 29 48.10 37.75 -6.54
C LEU A 29 48.43 36.76 -5.43
N ALA A 30 49.33 35.79 -5.68
CA ALA A 30 49.77 34.79 -4.70
C ALA A 30 51.03 35.16 -3.92
N ALA A 31 51.65 36.33 -4.17
CA ALA A 31 52.94 36.75 -3.58
C ALA A 31 52.83 37.95 -2.60
N LEU A 32 51.63 38.39 -2.25
CA LEU A 32 51.43 39.45 -1.23
C LEU A 32 50.37 38.99 -0.21
N GLY A 33 50.70 37.95 0.50
CA GLY A 33 49.86 37.48 1.57
C GLY A 33 50.65 37.33 2.86
N LEU A 34 50.63 38.31 3.68
CA LEU A 34 50.92 38.15 5.11
C LEU A 34 50.06 39.21 5.89
N PHE A 35 49.34 38.65 6.88
CA PHE A 35 48.57 39.32 7.93
C PHE A 35 47.19 39.91 7.56
N ALA A 36 46.17 39.07 7.76
CA ALA A 36 45.05 39.23 8.68
C ALA A 36 44.15 38.03 8.55
N ALA A 37 44.45 36.98 9.28
CA ALA A 37 43.45 35.92 9.56
C ALA A 37 42.49 36.50 10.58
N VAL A 38 41.44 37.14 10.10
CA VAL A 38 40.21 37.34 10.84
C VAL A 38 39.17 36.43 10.18
N ASP A 39 38.61 35.56 10.99
CA ASP A 39 37.54 34.66 10.61
C ASP A 39 36.44 35.29 9.80
N VAL A 40 36.43 35.12 8.49
CA VAL A 40 35.32 35.38 7.55
C VAL A 40 34.90 34.05 6.88
N ALA A 41 35.14 32.93 7.54
CA ALA A 41 34.60 31.63 7.13
C ALA A 41 33.22 31.32 7.77
N ALA A 42 32.51 32.33 8.26
CA ALA A 42 31.26 32.13 9.03
C ALA A 42 30.00 32.72 8.38
N LEU A 43 30.02 33.05 7.07
CA LEU A 43 28.84 33.68 6.45
C LEU A 43 28.50 33.14 5.03
N SER A 44 28.66 31.85 4.78
CA SER A 44 28.08 31.19 3.60
C SER A 44 28.03 29.67 3.71
N SER A 45 27.68 29.14 4.86
CA SER A 45 27.08 27.83 4.95
C SER A 45 25.75 28.01 5.68
N CYS A 46 24.65 27.78 4.99
CA CYS A 46 23.38 27.38 5.61
C CYS A 46 23.67 26.07 6.36
N GLY A 47 24.48 26.16 7.45
CA GLY A 47 25.03 25.03 8.16
C GLY A 47 23.93 24.33 8.91
N LYS A 48 23.60 23.12 8.48
CA LYS A 48 22.93 22.13 9.31
C LYS A 48 23.71 22.11 10.63
N ARG A 49 23.12 22.65 11.72
CA ARG A 49 23.74 22.52 13.05
C ARG A 49 23.88 21.04 13.33
N PRO A 50 25.08 20.52 13.60
CA PRO A 50 25.24 19.10 13.90
C PRO A 50 24.41 18.76 15.14
N VAL A 51 23.67 17.67 15.06
CA VAL A 51 22.93 17.13 16.22
C VAL A 51 23.91 16.88 17.35
N SER A 52 23.56 17.30 18.57
CA SER A 52 24.41 17.11 19.74
C SER A 52 24.64 15.60 19.99
N PRO A 53 25.78 15.19 20.53
CA PRO A 53 26.02 13.79 20.87
C PRO A 53 24.92 13.19 21.76
N ALA A 54 24.45 13.96 22.76
CA ALA A 54 23.36 13.55 23.65
C ALA A 54 22.04 13.31 22.91
N ALA A 55 21.72 14.11 21.89
CA ALA A 55 20.50 13.92 21.10
C ALA A 55 20.58 12.68 20.18
N ARG A 56 21.78 12.28 19.76
CA ARG A 56 21.99 11.05 18.97
C ARG A 56 21.81 9.76 19.77
N GLU A 57 21.96 9.83 21.09
CA GLU A 57 21.76 8.70 22.00
C GLU A 57 20.31 8.52 22.43
N ARG A 58 19.41 9.49 22.10
CA ARG A 58 17.98 9.37 22.39
C ARG A 58 17.35 8.21 21.63
N LYS A 59 16.24 7.74 22.17
CA LYS A 59 15.45 6.65 21.60
C LYS A 59 14.04 7.15 21.28
N LEU A 60 13.58 6.89 20.08
CA LEU A 60 12.21 7.13 19.66
C LEU A 60 11.65 5.84 19.07
N ILE A 61 10.60 5.30 19.68
CA ILE A 61 9.82 4.20 19.14
C ILE A 61 8.52 4.78 18.60
N VAL A 62 8.25 4.55 17.33
CA VAL A 62 6.99 4.87 16.66
C VAL A 62 6.31 3.56 16.31
N LEU A 63 5.14 3.31 16.91
CA LEU A 63 4.32 2.14 16.67
C LEU A 63 3.07 2.56 15.89
N GLY A 64 3.01 2.21 14.62
CA GLY A 64 1.87 2.43 13.74
C GLY A 64 0.92 1.23 13.77
N LEU A 65 -0.32 1.46 14.18
CA LEU A 65 -1.40 0.46 14.25
C LEU A 65 -2.52 0.92 13.33
N ASP A 66 -2.55 0.40 12.10
CA ASP A 66 -3.44 0.87 11.04
C ASP A 66 -4.93 0.74 11.42
N GLY A 67 -5.69 1.80 11.17
CA GLY A 67 -7.15 1.79 11.25
C GLY A 67 -7.76 1.74 12.66
N LEU A 68 -7.01 1.97 13.76
CA LEU A 68 -7.62 2.00 15.09
C LEU A 68 -8.53 3.23 15.28
N ASP A 69 -9.80 2.98 15.58
CA ASP A 69 -10.80 4.01 15.78
C ASP A 69 -10.81 4.54 17.23
N PRO A 70 -10.76 5.86 17.45
CA PRO A 70 -10.71 6.45 18.80
C PRO A 70 -11.93 6.11 19.65
N ARG A 71 -13.14 6.01 19.08
CA ARG A 71 -14.36 5.69 19.84
C ARG A 71 -14.36 4.23 20.30
N GLY A 72 -13.87 3.32 19.41
CA GLY A 72 -13.66 1.92 19.74
C GLY A 72 -12.65 1.78 20.89
N LEU A 73 -11.54 2.51 20.77
CA LEU A 73 -10.47 2.53 21.76
C LEU A 73 -10.97 3.06 23.11
N GLU A 74 -11.59 4.25 23.17
CA GLU A 74 -12.11 4.86 24.39
C GLU A 74 -13.11 3.96 25.10
N ARG A 75 -14.04 3.36 24.35
CA ARG A 75 -15.01 2.40 24.90
C ARG A 75 -14.32 1.20 25.56
N LEU A 76 -13.34 0.59 24.89
CA LEU A 76 -12.64 -0.60 25.42
C LEU A 76 -11.71 -0.23 26.58
N MET A 77 -11.06 0.94 26.55
CA MET A 77 -10.29 1.47 27.67
C MET A 77 -11.17 1.71 28.91
N ALA A 78 -12.34 2.32 28.73
CA ALA A 78 -13.30 2.55 29.83
C ALA A 78 -13.83 1.23 30.42
N GLN A 79 -13.88 0.15 29.66
CA GLN A 79 -14.22 -1.20 30.10
C GLN A 79 -13.03 -1.94 30.77
N GLY A 80 -11.84 -1.33 30.84
CA GLY A 80 -10.63 -1.95 31.39
C GLY A 80 -10.03 -3.05 30.52
N LYS A 81 -10.44 -3.15 29.24
CA LYS A 81 -10.02 -4.20 28.31
C LYS A 81 -8.67 -3.92 27.64
N LEU A 82 -8.20 -2.66 27.69
CA LEU A 82 -6.94 -2.18 27.10
C LEU A 82 -6.02 -1.59 28.17
N PRO A 83 -5.46 -2.40 29.09
CA PRO A 83 -4.73 -1.92 30.26
C PRO A 83 -3.42 -1.18 29.91
N ASN A 84 -2.72 -1.59 28.84
CA ASN A 84 -1.46 -0.98 28.44
C ASN A 84 -1.69 0.40 27.79
N MET A 85 -2.69 0.53 26.94
CA MET A 85 -3.08 1.81 26.34
C MET A 85 -3.60 2.78 27.43
N ASN A 86 -4.36 2.29 28.41
CA ASN A 86 -4.75 3.08 29.59
C ASN A 86 -3.53 3.57 30.38
N ARG A 87 -2.55 2.70 30.59
CA ARG A 87 -1.29 3.07 31.28
C ARG A 87 -0.52 4.11 30.48
N LEU A 88 -0.40 3.96 29.15
CA LEU A 88 0.28 4.91 28.28
C LEU A 88 -0.47 6.27 28.27
N MET A 89 -1.79 6.26 28.17
CA MET A 89 -2.62 7.45 28.25
C MET A 89 -2.39 8.22 29.56
N SER A 90 -2.23 7.53 30.69
CA SER A 90 -1.96 8.17 31.98
C SER A 90 -0.58 8.83 32.08
N GLN A 91 0.38 8.47 31.22
CA GLN A 91 1.73 9.05 31.18
C GLN A 91 1.76 10.35 30.36
N GLY A 92 1.27 10.33 29.14
CA GLY A 92 1.41 11.46 28.22
C GLY A 92 0.11 11.92 27.55
N GLY A 93 -0.95 11.16 27.66
CA GLY A 93 -2.27 11.50 27.13
C GLY A 93 -2.68 10.70 25.89
N PHE A 94 -3.93 10.93 25.52
CA PHE A 94 -4.59 10.42 24.34
C PHE A 94 -5.23 11.58 23.58
N ARG A 95 -5.16 11.54 22.25
CA ARG A 95 -5.86 12.47 21.34
C ARG A 95 -6.37 11.71 20.12
N SER A 96 -7.48 12.18 19.57
CA SER A 96 -7.81 11.89 18.18
C SER A 96 -6.77 12.54 17.28
N LEU A 97 -6.30 11.82 16.25
CA LEU A 97 -5.30 12.27 15.30
C LEU A 97 -5.97 12.61 13.97
N GLY A 98 -5.80 13.84 13.49
CA GLY A 98 -6.29 14.24 12.17
C GLY A 98 -5.62 13.40 11.08
N SER A 99 -6.46 12.72 10.27
CA SER A 99 -6.00 11.91 9.14
C SER A 99 -5.67 12.77 7.91
N SER A 100 -5.21 12.12 6.84
CA SER A 100 -5.07 12.75 5.52
C SER A 100 -6.43 12.99 4.85
N LEU A 101 -6.42 13.72 3.76
CA LEU A 101 -7.56 13.88 2.86
C LEU A 101 -7.18 13.33 1.48
N PRO A 102 -7.77 12.21 1.04
CA PRO A 102 -8.67 11.32 1.76
C PRO A 102 -7.98 10.49 2.86
N PRO A 103 -8.74 9.89 3.80
CA PRO A 103 -8.22 9.11 4.92
C PRO A 103 -7.94 7.66 4.48
N GLN A 104 -7.03 7.47 3.55
CA GLN A 104 -6.62 6.18 3.01
C GLN A 104 -5.19 5.85 3.44
N SER A 105 -4.91 4.60 3.83
CA SER A 105 -3.59 4.21 4.35
C SER A 105 -2.41 4.64 3.47
N PRO A 106 -2.41 4.48 2.12
CA PRO A 106 -1.27 4.94 1.32
C PRO A 106 -1.10 6.47 1.34
N VAL A 107 -2.19 7.23 1.45
CA VAL A 107 -2.18 8.69 1.50
C VAL A 107 -1.73 9.16 2.90
N ALA A 108 -2.31 8.60 3.94
CA ALA A 108 -2.06 8.98 5.32
C ALA A 108 -0.63 8.64 5.76
N TRP A 109 -0.16 7.42 5.45
CA TRP A 109 1.23 7.04 5.75
C TRP A 109 2.24 7.79 4.89
N ALA A 110 1.92 8.14 3.63
CA ALA A 110 2.77 9.03 2.83
C ALA A 110 2.85 10.44 3.45
N THR A 111 1.72 10.96 3.96
CA THR A 111 1.64 12.25 4.69
C THR A 111 2.52 12.22 5.94
N PHE A 112 2.40 11.18 6.79
CA PHE A 112 3.25 11.03 7.97
C PHE A 112 4.73 10.84 7.60
N THR A 113 5.03 10.01 6.61
CA THR A 113 6.41 9.72 6.20
C THR A 113 7.15 10.97 5.71
N THR A 114 6.45 11.83 4.95
CA THR A 114 7.09 12.98 4.28
C THR A 114 6.84 14.30 4.97
N GLY A 115 5.89 14.38 5.92
CA GLY A 115 5.45 15.64 6.49
C GLY A 115 4.81 16.58 5.48
N ARG A 116 4.26 16.03 4.37
CA ARG A 116 3.65 16.79 3.26
C ARG A 116 2.22 16.31 3.05
N ASP A 117 1.39 17.19 2.50
CA ASP A 117 0.05 16.84 2.06
C ASP A 117 0.06 16.03 0.73
N PRO A 118 -1.08 15.49 0.28
CA PRO A 118 -1.16 14.76 -1.00
C PRO A 118 -0.64 15.55 -2.19
N GLY A 119 -0.87 16.86 -2.24
CA GLY A 119 -0.33 17.74 -3.28
C GLY A 119 1.20 17.79 -3.29
N GLY A 120 1.83 17.60 -2.15
CA GLY A 120 3.27 17.56 -1.99
C GLY A 120 3.90 16.20 -2.23
N HIS A 121 3.24 15.10 -1.81
CA HIS A 121 3.81 13.75 -1.99
C HIS A 121 3.25 12.97 -3.18
N GLY A 122 2.19 13.45 -3.84
CA GLY A 122 1.67 12.90 -5.09
C GLY A 122 0.84 11.61 -4.98
N ILE A 123 0.52 11.15 -3.77
CA ILE A 123 -0.38 10.02 -3.53
C ILE A 123 -1.74 10.58 -3.11
N TYR A 124 -2.77 10.42 -3.96
CA TYR A 124 -4.09 11.01 -3.74
C TYR A 124 -5.17 9.99 -3.41
N ASP A 125 -4.94 8.72 -3.77
CA ASP A 125 -5.88 7.62 -3.62
C ASP A 125 -5.11 6.31 -3.76
N PHE A 126 -5.68 5.16 -3.39
CA PHE A 126 -5.11 3.84 -3.75
C PHE A 126 -4.96 3.69 -5.26
N ILE A 127 -5.97 4.15 -6.00
CA ILE A 127 -6.04 4.08 -7.45
C ILE A 127 -6.09 5.50 -8.00
N GLN A 128 -5.13 5.82 -8.83
CA GLN A 128 -5.05 7.09 -9.55
C GLN A 128 -5.19 6.85 -11.05
N ARG A 129 -5.52 7.90 -11.79
CA ARG A 129 -5.57 7.83 -13.24
C ARG A 129 -4.28 8.35 -13.87
N ASP A 130 -3.91 7.82 -15.00
CA ASP A 130 -2.94 8.44 -15.91
C ASP A 130 -3.66 9.48 -16.77
N PRO A 131 -3.32 10.79 -16.67
CA PRO A 131 -4.00 11.82 -17.46
C PRO A 131 -3.85 11.64 -18.97
N ALA A 132 -2.79 10.98 -19.44
CA ALA A 132 -2.55 10.78 -20.87
C ALA A 132 -3.41 9.66 -21.48
N THR A 133 -3.90 8.72 -20.67
CA THR A 133 -4.60 7.52 -21.14
C THR A 133 -5.96 7.30 -20.49
N TYR A 134 -6.30 8.06 -19.44
CA TYR A 134 -7.43 7.86 -18.51
C TYR A 134 -7.32 6.59 -17.66
N LEU A 135 -6.43 5.66 -17.99
CA LEU A 135 -6.38 4.33 -17.36
C LEU A 135 -5.97 4.40 -15.88
N PRO A 136 -6.56 3.53 -15.05
CA PRO A 136 -6.22 3.43 -13.64
C PRO A 136 -4.85 2.81 -13.43
N TYR A 137 -4.17 3.25 -12.38
CA TYR A 137 -2.96 2.60 -11.86
C TYR A 137 -2.92 2.68 -10.33
N LEU A 138 -2.23 1.74 -9.70
CA LEU A 138 -1.99 1.78 -8.26
C LEU A 138 -0.96 2.85 -7.92
N SER A 139 -1.30 3.72 -6.98
CA SER A 139 -0.58 4.97 -6.71
C SER A 139 0.78 4.80 -6.03
N ILE A 140 1.10 3.61 -5.50
CA ILE A 140 2.24 3.40 -4.59
C ILE A 140 3.54 3.18 -5.36
N ALA A 141 3.53 2.30 -6.35
CA ALA A 141 4.71 1.90 -7.10
C ALA A 141 4.41 1.61 -8.56
N ARG A 142 5.41 1.77 -9.42
CA ARG A 142 5.35 1.41 -10.84
C ARG A 142 6.54 0.54 -11.20
N THR A 143 6.28 -0.51 -11.97
CA THR A 143 7.33 -1.36 -12.56
C THR A 143 7.36 -1.12 -14.06
N GLU A 144 8.53 -0.82 -14.59
CA GLU A 144 8.76 -0.64 -16.02
C GLU A 144 9.72 -1.72 -16.53
N PRO A 145 9.43 -2.35 -17.67
CA PRO A 145 10.33 -3.35 -18.26
C PRO A 145 11.64 -2.71 -18.71
N PRO A 146 12.69 -3.50 -18.97
CA PRO A 146 13.95 -3.01 -19.53
C PRO A 146 13.75 -2.26 -20.85
N ASP A 147 14.29 -1.04 -20.96
CA ASP A 147 14.19 -0.21 -22.16
C ASP A 147 14.89 -0.81 -23.38
N LYS A 148 15.99 -1.54 -23.12
CA LYS A 148 16.83 -2.13 -24.18
C LYS A 148 16.85 -3.64 -24.04
N THR A 149 16.44 -4.32 -25.11
CA THR A 149 16.47 -5.78 -25.21
C THR A 149 17.08 -6.23 -26.52
N LEU A 150 17.85 -7.33 -26.50
CA LEU A 150 18.35 -8.02 -27.68
C LEU A 150 17.47 -9.25 -27.94
N SER A 151 16.89 -9.32 -29.14
CA SER A 151 16.10 -10.49 -29.55
C SER A 151 17.00 -11.56 -30.19
N LEU A 152 17.02 -12.77 -29.61
CA LEU A 152 17.74 -13.91 -30.13
C LEU A 152 16.78 -15.13 -30.21
N GLY A 153 16.30 -15.45 -31.37
CA GLY A 153 15.27 -16.49 -31.55
C GLY A 153 14.01 -16.16 -30.74
N GLN A 154 13.62 -17.05 -29.85
CA GLN A 154 12.48 -16.85 -28.92
C GLN A 154 12.81 -15.98 -27.67
N TRP A 155 14.09 -15.68 -27.46
CA TRP A 155 14.57 -15.02 -26.28
C TRP A 155 14.64 -13.49 -26.44
N LYS A 156 14.30 -12.78 -25.36
CA LYS A 156 14.56 -11.35 -25.17
C LYS A 156 15.60 -11.20 -24.06
N ILE A 157 16.83 -10.85 -24.45
CA ILE A 157 17.92 -10.65 -23.49
C ILE A 157 17.90 -9.17 -23.07
N PRO A 158 17.63 -8.84 -21.81
CA PRO A 158 17.68 -7.46 -21.34
C PRO A 158 19.13 -6.95 -21.36
N LEU A 159 19.34 -5.79 -21.99
CA LEU A 159 20.62 -5.06 -22.01
C LEU A 159 20.64 -3.93 -20.96
N SER A 160 19.51 -3.64 -20.32
CA SER A 160 19.36 -2.73 -19.18
C SER A 160 18.55 -3.43 -18.09
N ALA A 161 18.65 -2.97 -16.84
CA ALA A 161 17.76 -3.41 -15.79
C ALA A 161 16.34 -2.85 -16.02
N GLY A 162 15.30 -3.58 -15.61
CA GLY A 162 13.98 -3.02 -15.43
C GLY A 162 14.00 -1.98 -14.29
N LYS A 163 13.05 -1.06 -14.30
CA LYS A 163 12.93 -0.02 -13.28
C LYS A 163 11.74 -0.29 -12.38
N VAL A 164 11.97 -0.18 -11.09
CA VAL A 164 10.90 -0.15 -10.09
C VAL A 164 10.98 1.20 -9.38
N GLU A 165 9.88 1.94 -9.40
CA GLU A 165 9.83 3.31 -8.88
C GLU A 165 8.78 3.42 -7.77
N CYS A 166 9.18 3.98 -6.62
CA CYS A 166 8.26 4.45 -5.61
C CYS A 166 7.63 5.77 -6.10
N LEU A 167 6.31 5.81 -6.21
CA LEU A 167 5.60 6.97 -6.74
C LEU A 167 5.44 8.09 -5.72
N ARG A 168 5.56 7.79 -4.42
CA ARG A 168 5.58 8.79 -3.36
C ARG A 168 6.74 9.76 -3.55
N ARG A 169 6.47 11.02 -3.65
CA ARG A 169 7.46 12.10 -3.70
C ARG A 169 7.76 12.63 -2.29
N GLY A 170 8.85 13.37 -2.16
CA GLY A 170 9.33 13.87 -0.88
C GLY A 170 10.21 12.87 -0.14
N ARG A 171 11.07 13.39 0.72
CA ARG A 171 12.01 12.58 1.50
C ARG A 171 11.32 12.04 2.76
N PRO A 172 11.51 10.77 3.12
CA PRO A 172 11.11 10.26 4.41
C PRO A 172 11.83 11.00 5.55
N PHE A 173 11.13 11.25 6.66
CA PHE A 173 11.73 11.94 7.80
C PHE A 173 12.90 11.17 8.42
N TRP A 174 12.91 9.85 8.34
CA TRP A 174 14.03 9.04 8.80
C TRP A 174 15.32 9.22 7.98
N ASP A 175 15.22 9.56 6.70
CA ASP A 175 16.38 9.92 5.89
C ASP A 175 16.96 11.27 6.32
N VAL A 176 16.10 12.20 6.74
CA VAL A 176 16.51 13.49 7.31
C VAL A 176 17.23 13.25 8.64
N LEU A 177 16.72 12.33 9.48
CA LEU A 177 17.40 11.91 10.72
C LEU A 177 18.75 11.27 10.44
N ALA A 178 18.82 10.35 9.46
CA ALA A 178 20.08 9.66 9.12
C ALA A 178 21.14 10.64 8.58
N ASP A 179 20.77 11.63 7.79
CA ASP A 179 21.66 12.70 7.34
C ASP A 179 22.20 13.56 8.50
N ALA A 180 21.44 13.66 9.58
CA ALA A 180 21.86 14.33 10.80
C ALA A 180 22.69 13.42 11.74
N GLY A 181 22.93 12.17 11.32
CA GLY A 181 23.71 11.17 12.06
C GLY A 181 22.91 10.45 13.17
N VAL A 182 21.59 10.46 13.09
CA VAL A 182 20.70 9.70 13.97
C VAL A 182 20.40 8.36 13.29
N PRO A 183 20.73 7.20 13.91
CA PRO A 183 20.37 5.89 13.37
C PRO A 183 18.85 5.74 13.25
N ALA A 184 18.41 5.07 12.20
CA ALA A 184 17.00 4.79 12.01
C ALA A 184 16.78 3.41 11.39
N VAL A 185 15.69 2.78 11.77
CA VAL A 185 15.17 1.55 11.16
C VAL A 185 13.65 1.65 11.01
N ALA A 186 13.13 1.24 9.86
CA ALA A 186 11.71 1.33 9.53
C ALA A 186 11.20 -0.02 8.98
N TYR A 187 10.22 -0.59 9.64
CA TYR A 187 9.66 -1.89 9.28
C TYR A 187 8.26 -1.76 8.69
N ARG A 188 8.07 -2.34 7.49
CA ARG A 188 6.78 -2.56 6.82
C ARG A 188 5.98 -1.29 6.53
N VAL A 189 6.65 -0.14 6.43
CA VAL A 189 5.99 1.15 6.20
C VAL A 189 5.25 1.18 4.87
N PRO A 190 3.97 1.60 4.87
CA PRO A 190 3.19 1.78 3.65
C PRO A 190 3.76 2.84 2.71
N SER A 191 3.44 2.73 1.42
CA SER A 191 3.87 3.66 0.36
C SER A 191 5.40 3.86 0.32
N ASN A 192 6.16 2.81 0.66
CA ASN A 192 7.61 2.81 0.71
C ASN A 192 8.19 1.59 -0.05
N PHE A 193 7.67 1.31 -1.25
CA PHE A 193 8.19 0.29 -2.14
C PHE A 193 8.51 0.88 -3.52
N PRO A 194 9.71 0.65 -4.06
CA PRO A 194 10.88 0.08 -3.35
C PRO A 194 11.42 1.08 -2.32
N PRO A 195 11.92 0.58 -1.17
CA PRO A 195 12.63 1.43 -0.22
C PRO A 195 13.89 2.03 -0.87
N GLN A 196 14.20 3.26 -0.53
CA GLN A 196 15.31 3.99 -1.14
C GLN A 196 16.39 4.34 -0.11
N GLY A 197 17.62 4.57 -0.62
CA GLY A 197 18.76 4.95 0.20
C GLY A 197 19.53 3.75 0.78
N ASP A 198 20.60 4.05 1.50
CA ASP A 198 21.53 3.07 2.08
C ASP A 198 21.84 3.31 3.56
N LYS A 199 21.40 4.45 4.10
CA LYS A 199 21.70 4.88 5.48
C LYS A 199 20.73 4.36 6.52
N VAL A 200 19.52 3.99 6.09
CA VAL A 200 18.42 3.55 6.95
C VAL A 200 18.05 2.12 6.59
N LYS A 201 17.98 1.24 7.57
CA LYS A 201 17.46 -0.11 7.37
C LYS A 201 15.95 -0.04 7.21
N GLN A 202 15.44 -0.46 6.06
CA GLN A 202 14.02 -0.39 5.71
C GLN A 202 13.54 -1.73 5.16
N LEU A 203 12.41 -2.20 5.64
CA LEU A 203 11.62 -3.28 5.05
C LEU A 203 10.34 -2.68 4.46
N ALA A 204 10.09 -2.92 3.17
CA ALA A 204 8.86 -2.48 2.51
C ALA A 204 7.61 -3.11 3.16
N GLY A 205 6.51 -2.35 3.16
CA GLY A 205 5.19 -2.80 3.57
C GLY A 205 4.18 -2.69 2.43
N LEU A 206 3.03 -2.11 2.72
CA LEU A 206 1.96 -1.87 1.76
C LEU A 206 2.49 -1.23 0.47
N GLY A 207 2.34 -1.92 -0.65
CA GLY A 207 2.89 -1.57 -1.96
C GLY A 207 3.94 -2.56 -2.46
N ALA A 208 4.53 -3.41 -1.60
CA ALA A 208 5.38 -4.51 -2.05
C ALA A 208 4.52 -5.60 -2.71
N PRO A 209 4.80 -5.96 -3.97
CA PRO A 209 4.05 -7.00 -4.68
C PRO A 209 4.44 -8.41 -4.22
N ASP A 210 3.69 -9.39 -4.67
CA ASP A 210 4.12 -10.79 -4.69
C ASP A 210 5.17 -11.04 -5.81
N LEU A 211 5.66 -12.27 -5.93
CA LEU A 211 6.67 -12.62 -6.95
C LEU A 211 6.14 -12.45 -8.39
N ARG A 212 4.83 -12.52 -8.61
CA ARG A 212 4.18 -12.34 -9.90
C ARG A 212 4.03 -10.86 -10.28
N GLY A 213 4.38 -9.94 -9.39
CA GLY A 213 4.19 -8.51 -9.58
C GLY A 213 2.76 -8.05 -9.30
N THR A 214 1.95 -8.89 -8.67
CA THR A 214 0.58 -8.58 -8.27
C THR A 214 0.49 -8.23 -6.79
N TYR A 215 -0.70 -7.80 -6.34
CA TYR A 215 -0.95 -7.52 -4.93
C TYR A 215 -1.64 -8.70 -4.23
N GLY A 216 -1.16 -9.90 -4.54
CA GLY A 216 -1.59 -11.17 -4.02
C GLY A 216 -2.56 -11.90 -4.94
N GLU A 217 -2.06 -12.94 -5.60
CA GLU A 217 -2.87 -13.90 -6.35
C GLU A 217 -2.67 -15.30 -5.80
N PHE A 218 -3.71 -15.82 -5.14
CA PHE A 218 -3.72 -17.18 -4.61
C PHE A 218 -3.88 -18.22 -5.72
N SER A 219 -3.53 -19.47 -5.41
CA SER A 219 -3.85 -20.64 -6.24
C SER A 219 -4.74 -21.60 -5.44
N TYR A 220 -5.84 -22.04 -6.06
CA TYR A 220 -6.77 -22.99 -5.44
C TYR A 220 -7.00 -24.19 -6.35
N TYR A 221 -6.76 -25.39 -5.84
CA TYR A 221 -6.86 -26.64 -6.57
C TYR A 221 -8.01 -27.46 -6.01
N THR A 222 -8.96 -27.86 -6.86
CA THR A 222 -10.12 -28.66 -6.42
C THR A 222 -10.64 -29.56 -7.52
N ASP A 223 -11.15 -30.74 -7.13
CA ASP A 223 -11.92 -31.63 -8.00
C ASP A 223 -13.44 -31.42 -7.85
N ALA A 224 -13.86 -30.56 -6.87
CA ALA A 224 -15.24 -30.13 -6.75
C ALA A 224 -15.59 -29.09 -7.79
N PRO A 225 -16.83 -29.04 -8.30
CA PRO A 225 -17.31 -27.91 -9.09
C PRO A 225 -17.14 -26.61 -8.31
N PHE A 226 -16.58 -25.59 -8.94
CA PHE A 226 -16.46 -24.24 -8.36
C PHE A 226 -17.25 -23.27 -9.26
N PRO A 227 -18.42 -22.82 -8.82
CA PRO A 227 -19.24 -21.87 -9.59
C PRO A 227 -18.44 -20.57 -9.86
N ASP A 228 -18.63 -20.01 -11.05
CA ASP A 228 -18.03 -18.72 -11.44
C ASP A 228 -16.49 -18.66 -11.29
N ALA A 229 -15.80 -19.77 -11.50
CA ALA A 229 -14.33 -19.83 -11.41
C ALA A 229 -13.64 -18.82 -12.35
N ASP A 230 -14.25 -18.50 -13.47
CA ASP A 230 -13.84 -17.49 -14.46
C ASP A 230 -14.04 -16.04 -13.96
N LYS A 231 -14.86 -15.81 -12.94
CA LYS A 231 -15.09 -14.50 -12.33
C LYS A 231 -14.22 -14.24 -11.11
N VAL A 232 -13.41 -15.21 -10.68
CA VAL A 232 -12.50 -15.04 -9.57
C VAL A 232 -11.40 -14.05 -9.93
N THR A 233 -11.31 -12.98 -9.14
CA THR A 233 -10.25 -11.97 -9.27
C THR A 233 -9.27 -12.06 -8.11
N GLY A 234 -7.98 -11.80 -8.40
CA GLY A 234 -6.93 -11.86 -7.39
C GLY A 234 -6.56 -13.27 -6.93
N GLY A 235 -6.76 -14.25 -7.80
CA GLY A 235 -6.39 -15.63 -7.64
C GLY A 235 -6.85 -16.47 -8.80
N ALA A 236 -6.47 -17.74 -8.81
CA ALA A 236 -6.87 -18.70 -9.84
C ALA A 236 -7.41 -19.98 -9.21
N VAL A 237 -8.51 -20.47 -9.78
CA VAL A 237 -9.10 -21.76 -9.42
C VAL A 237 -8.72 -22.77 -10.49
N TYR A 238 -7.97 -23.79 -10.12
CA TYR A 238 -7.55 -24.88 -10.96
C TYR A 238 -8.42 -26.11 -10.73
N GLN A 239 -9.27 -26.41 -11.72
CA GLN A 239 -10.05 -27.65 -11.72
C GLN A 239 -9.09 -28.81 -11.98
N VAL A 240 -8.97 -29.71 -11.03
CA VAL A 240 -8.09 -30.90 -11.14
C VAL A 240 -8.90 -32.17 -11.22
N SER A 241 -8.29 -33.24 -11.76
CA SER A 241 -8.90 -34.56 -11.81
C SER A 241 -8.06 -35.54 -11.01
N LEU A 242 -8.69 -36.21 -10.07
CA LEU A 242 -8.06 -37.29 -9.30
C LEU A 242 -8.10 -38.57 -10.14
N SER A 243 -6.94 -39.08 -10.55
CA SER A 243 -6.83 -40.41 -11.11
C SER A 243 -6.77 -41.44 -10.00
N ASP A 244 -7.68 -42.41 -10.02
CA ASP A 244 -7.67 -43.51 -9.05
C ASP A 244 -6.39 -44.36 -9.20
N SER A 245 -5.73 -44.63 -8.08
CA SER A 245 -4.68 -45.64 -8.07
C SER A 245 -5.35 -47.04 -8.03
N GLN A 246 -4.84 -47.97 -8.85
CA GLN A 246 -5.36 -49.36 -8.91
C GLN A 246 -5.27 -50.14 -7.59
N ALA A 247 -4.74 -49.57 -6.53
CA ALA A 247 -4.54 -50.22 -5.24
C ALA A 247 -4.84 -49.27 -4.08
N GLY A 248 -6.14 -48.94 -3.86
CA GLY A 248 -6.56 -48.29 -2.62
C GLY A 248 -7.08 -46.86 -2.77
N ALA A 249 -7.48 -46.26 -1.65
CA ALA A 249 -8.18 -44.96 -1.58
C ALA A 249 -7.39 -43.71 -1.89
N ALA A 250 -6.19 -43.79 -2.49
CA ALA A 250 -5.32 -42.65 -2.81
C ALA A 250 -5.50 -42.16 -4.25
N GLY A 251 -5.94 -40.91 -4.39
CA GLY A 251 -6.03 -40.21 -5.67
C GLY A 251 -4.74 -39.45 -6.00
N ARG A 252 -4.37 -39.40 -7.29
CA ARG A 252 -3.19 -38.67 -7.77
C ARG A 252 -3.60 -37.52 -8.66
N VAL A 253 -2.96 -36.37 -8.44
CA VAL A 253 -3.11 -35.16 -9.26
C VAL A 253 -1.74 -34.73 -9.71
N TRP A 254 -1.61 -34.38 -10.99
CA TRP A 254 -0.51 -33.59 -11.52
C TRP A 254 -1.06 -32.24 -11.98
N THR A 255 -0.47 -31.18 -11.49
CA THR A 255 -0.85 -29.80 -11.78
C THR A 255 0.39 -28.89 -11.71
N ARG A 256 0.21 -27.60 -11.65
CA ARG A 256 1.29 -26.62 -11.62
C ARG A 256 1.03 -25.53 -10.59
N LEU A 257 2.09 -25.06 -9.93
CA LEU A 257 2.11 -23.78 -9.27
C LEU A 257 2.72 -22.77 -10.23
N TYR A 258 1.97 -21.70 -10.53
CA TYR A 258 2.42 -20.68 -11.47
C TYR A 258 3.17 -19.57 -10.76
N GLY A 259 4.29 -19.18 -11.35
CA GLY A 259 5.15 -18.07 -10.95
C GLY A 259 4.93 -16.82 -11.82
N PRO A 260 5.95 -15.95 -11.93
CA PRO A 260 5.87 -14.74 -12.72
C PRO A 260 5.91 -15.02 -14.24
N ASP A 261 5.49 -14.04 -15.02
CA ASP A 261 5.66 -14.08 -16.47
C ASP A 261 7.14 -14.11 -16.85
N ASN A 262 7.50 -14.99 -17.75
CA ASN A 262 8.86 -15.11 -18.26
C ASN A 262 9.13 -14.03 -19.32
N THR A 263 9.41 -12.82 -18.87
CA THR A 263 9.71 -11.67 -19.74
C THR A 263 10.99 -11.82 -20.56
N LEU A 264 11.80 -12.85 -20.26
CA LEU A 264 12.97 -13.20 -21.08
C LEU A 264 12.59 -13.93 -22.37
N ARG A 265 11.32 -14.29 -22.56
CA ARG A 265 10.76 -14.86 -23.79
C ARG A 265 9.84 -13.85 -24.47
N LYS A 266 9.77 -13.93 -25.81
CA LYS A 266 8.90 -13.07 -26.63
C LYS A 266 7.41 -13.28 -26.39
N ASP A 267 7.03 -14.54 -26.13
CA ASP A 267 5.66 -14.98 -25.84
C ASP A 267 5.30 -14.84 -24.36
N ALA A 268 6.27 -14.44 -23.53
CA ALA A 268 6.14 -14.19 -22.10
C ALA A 268 5.24 -15.22 -21.36
N PRO A 269 5.46 -16.53 -21.49
CA PRO A 269 4.62 -17.51 -20.81
C PRO A 269 4.86 -17.44 -19.32
N GLN A 270 3.85 -17.75 -18.50
CA GLN A 270 4.07 -17.90 -17.07
C GLN A 270 5.08 -19.01 -16.77
N ALA A 271 6.06 -18.68 -15.94
CA ALA A 271 6.94 -19.70 -15.35
C ALA A 271 6.12 -20.57 -14.39
N TYR A 272 6.49 -21.82 -14.22
CA TYR A 272 5.78 -22.73 -13.33
C TYR A 272 6.72 -23.75 -12.69
N ALA A 273 6.24 -24.35 -11.62
CA ALA A 273 6.81 -25.56 -11.02
C ALA A 273 5.74 -26.65 -11.02
N ASP A 274 6.12 -27.87 -11.40
CA ASP A 274 5.21 -29.00 -11.38
C ASP A 274 4.84 -29.37 -9.93
N LEU A 275 3.54 -29.51 -9.67
CA LEU A 275 2.97 -29.89 -8.38
C LEU A 275 2.29 -31.25 -8.49
N PHE A 276 2.82 -32.22 -7.76
CA PHE A 276 2.22 -33.54 -7.62
C PHE A 276 1.52 -33.64 -6.26
N ILE A 277 0.27 -34.10 -6.27
CA ILE A 277 -0.54 -34.28 -5.08
C ILE A 277 -0.96 -35.75 -5.00
N LEU A 278 -0.62 -36.40 -3.90
CA LEU A 278 -1.14 -37.71 -3.55
C LEU A 278 -2.11 -37.55 -2.40
N ALA A 279 -3.40 -37.69 -2.70
CA ALA A 279 -4.49 -37.50 -1.73
C ALA A 279 -4.92 -38.85 -1.14
N ASP A 280 -4.74 -39.03 0.17
CA ASP A 280 -5.21 -40.18 0.93
C ASP A 280 -6.54 -39.83 1.61
N ARG A 281 -7.65 -40.29 1.01
CA ARG A 281 -9.01 -39.97 1.49
C ARG A 281 -9.34 -40.70 2.79
N GLU A 282 -8.75 -41.88 2.99
CA GLU A 282 -9.01 -42.70 4.20
C GLU A 282 -8.40 -42.04 5.45
N HIS A 283 -7.14 -41.61 5.35
CA HIS A 283 -6.45 -40.99 6.48
C HIS A 283 -6.57 -39.47 6.50
N LYS A 284 -7.27 -38.84 5.53
CA LYS A 284 -7.43 -37.38 5.37
C LYS A 284 -6.10 -36.67 5.34
N LEU A 285 -5.18 -37.15 4.53
CA LEU A 285 -3.85 -36.62 4.31
C LEU A 285 -3.64 -36.31 2.84
N ALA A 286 -2.75 -35.36 2.55
CA ALA A 286 -2.18 -35.21 1.22
C ALA A 286 -0.67 -35.03 1.30
N LYS A 287 0.05 -35.71 0.40
CA LYS A 287 1.46 -35.48 0.16
C LYS A 287 1.60 -34.60 -1.08
N LEU A 288 2.30 -33.48 -0.92
CA LEU A 288 2.64 -32.54 -1.97
C LEU A 288 4.11 -32.74 -2.33
N SER A 289 4.42 -32.85 -3.63
CA SER A 289 5.80 -32.88 -4.12
C SER A 289 5.98 -31.76 -5.13
N LEU A 290 6.89 -30.81 -4.85
CA LEU A 290 7.08 -29.59 -5.60
C LEU A 290 8.53 -29.11 -5.49
N ASP A 291 9.23 -28.96 -6.62
CA ASP A 291 10.63 -28.46 -6.70
C ASP A 291 11.57 -29.11 -5.66
N GLY A 292 11.50 -30.44 -5.54
CA GLY A 292 12.31 -31.21 -4.59
C GLY A 292 11.81 -31.18 -3.13
N ASN A 293 10.81 -30.38 -2.80
CA ASN A 293 10.16 -30.40 -1.49
C ASN A 293 9.13 -31.54 -1.44
N GLU A 294 9.06 -32.21 -0.29
CA GLU A 294 8.02 -33.16 0.05
C GLU A 294 7.32 -32.74 1.33
N ILE A 295 6.01 -32.48 1.24
CA ILE A 295 5.20 -31.95 2.34
C ILE A 295 4.03 -32.88 2.55
N VAL A 296 3.78 -33.27 3.77
CA VAL A 296 2.60 -34.05 4.16
C VAL A 296 1.72 -33.16 5.03
N LEU A 297 0.46 -32.98 4.63
CA LEU A 297 -0.52 -32.16 5.35
C LEU A 297 -1.71 -33.02 5.73
N ARG A 298 -2.25 -32.78 6.91
CA ARG A 298 -3.57 -33.25 7.32
C ARG A 298 -4.64 -32.29 6.84
N GLN A 299 -5.85 -32.78 6.69
CA GLN A 299 -6.99 -31.90 6.45
C GLN A 299 -7.11 -30.86 7.58
N GLY A 300 -7.24 -29.58 7.21
CA GLY A 300 -7.27 -28.44 8.13
C GLY A 300 -5.88 -27.89 8.50
N GLU A 301 -4.80 -28.41 7.91
CA GLU A 301 -3.42 -28.04 8.28
C GLU A 301 -2.78 -27.08 7.27
N TRP A 302 -2.02 -26.11 7.77
CA TRP A 302 -1.14 -25.22 7.02
C TRP A 302 0.28 -25.77 7.00
N SER A 303 0.95 -25.64 5.85
CA SER A 303 2.40 -25.91 5.78
C SER A 303 3.22 -24.78 6.41
N ASP A 304 4.47 -25.07 6.73
CA ASP A 304 5.50 -24.04 6.82
C ASP A 304 5.74 -23.39 5.47
N TRP A 305 6.64 -22.39 5.43
CA TRP A 305 7.10 -21.79 4.20
C TRP A 305 7.79 -22.81 3.29
N VAL A 306 7.32 -22.88 2.05
CA VAL A 306 7.87 -23.74 1.00
C VAL A 306 8.58 -22.85 -0.02
N THR A 307 9.86 -23.10 -0.23
CA THR A 307 10.65 -22.40 -1.24
C THR A 307 10.47 -23.08 -2.60
N VAL A 308 10.21 -22.30 -3.63
CA VAL A 308 9.96 -22.80 -4.99
C VAL A 308 10.76 -22.00 -6.00
N ARG A 309 11.49 -22.69 -6.89
CA ARG A 309 12.22 -22.09 -8.01
C ARG A 309 11.39 -22.13 -9.28
N PHE A 310 11.36 -21.02 -9.96
CA PHE A 310 10.70 -20.85 -11.25
C PHE A 310 11.76 -20.63 -12.33
N GLU A 311 11.96 -21.60 -13.21
CA GLU A 311 12.93 -21.49 -14.29
C GLU A 311 12.47 -20.49 -15.36
N LEU A 312 13.31 -19.50 -15.65
CA LEU A 312 13.14 -18.53 -16.73
C LEU A 312 13.93 -18.93 -17.97
N ILE A 313 15.15 -19.41 -17.78
CA ILE A 313 15.97 -20.03 -18.81
C ILE A 313 16.44 -21.38 -18.25
N PRO A 314 16.11 -22.50 -18.89
CA PRO A 314 16.45 -23.82 -18.37
C PRO A 314 17.92 -23.93 -17.94
N HIS A 315 18.15 -24.31 -16.71
CA HIS A 315 19.44 -24.49 -16.05
C HIS A 315 20.35 -23.25 -15.96
N LEU A 316 19.91 -22.06 -16.45
CA LEU A 316 20.73 -20.84 -16.47
C LEU A 316 20.17 -19.71 -15.60
N LYS A 317 18.86 -19.51 -15.58
CA LYS A 317 18.22 -18.42 -14.85
C LYS A 317 16.91 -18.87 -14.23
N HIS A 318 16.76 -18.62 -12.94
CA HIS A 318 15.53 -18.83 -12.21
C HIS A 318 15.24 -17.62 -11.31
N VAL A 319 14.04 -17.56 -10.76
CA VAL A 319 13.65 -16.71 -9.64
C VAL A 319 13.07 -17.60 -8.55
N THR A 320 13.30 -17.21 -7.31
CA THR A 320 12.88 -17.99 -6.15
C THR A 320 11.74 -17.27 -5.43
N GLY A 321 10.70 -18.02 -5.10
CA GLY A 321 9.58 -17.55 -4.30
C GLY A 321 9.31 -18.46 -3.11
N ILE A 322 8.48 -17.99 -2.21
CA ILE A 322 8.02 -18.74 -1.05
C ILE A 322 6.50 -18.69 -0.98
N CYS A 323 5.87 -19.81 -0.62
CA CYS A 323 4.43 -19.88 -0.39
C CYS A 323 4.10 -20.84 0.75
N ARG A 324 2.86 -20.79 1.25
CA ARG A 324 2.30 -21.77 2.17
C ARG A 324 1.14 -22.49 1.52
N PHE A 325 0.95 -23.74 1.87
CA PHE A 325 -0.19 -24.54 1.45
C PHE A 325 -1.14 -24.76 2.63
N TYR A 326 -2.44 -24.79 2.32
CA TYR A 326 -3.48 -25.16 3.28
C TYR A 326 -4.33 -26.28 2.68
N LEU A 327 -4.33 -27.46 3.32
CA LEU A 327 -5.14 -28.59 2.90
C LEU A 327 -6.52 -28.47 3.53
N LYS A 328 -7.43 -27.78 2.85
CA LYS A 328 -8.78 -27.50 3.34
C LYS A 328 -9.60 -28.79 3.49
N GLU A 329 -9.54 -29.65 2.47
CA GLU A 329 -10.34 -30.88 2.42
C GLU A 329 -9.67 -31.94 1.55
N VAL A 330 -9.86 -33.21 1.87
CA VAL A 330 -9.38 -34.35 1.07
C VAL A 330 -10.54 -35.24 0.60
N SER A 331 -11.60 -35.34 1.40
CA SER A 331 -12.78 -36.15 1.14
C SER A 331 -14.04 -35.38 1.57
N PRO A 332 -15.14 -35.37 0.76
CA PRO A 332 -15.29 -36.09 -0.52
C PRO A 332 -14.49 -35.49 -1.67
N HIS A 333 -14.07 -34.25 -1.60
CA HIS A 333 -13.34 -33.55 -2.64
C HIS A 333 -11.97 -33.08 -2.13
N LEU A 334 -11.01 -33.05 -3.05
CA LEU A 334 -9.74 -32.38 -2.78
C LEU A 334 -9.93 -30.87 -2.88
N LYS A 335 -9.50 -30.15 -1.84
CA LYS A 335 -9.46 -28.69 -1.79
C LYS A 335 -8.13 -28.26 -1.17
N LEU A 336 -7.24 -27.79 -2.01
CA LEU A 336 -5.91 -27.31 -1.63
C LEU A 336 -5.77 -25.85 -2.00
N TYR A 337 -5.49 -25.00 -1.02
CA TYR A 337 -5.18 -23.60 -1.21
C TYR A 337 -3.67 -23.40 -1.10
N ALA A 338 -3.11 -22.52 -1.96
CA ALA A 338 -1.76 -21.99 -1.85
C ALA A 338 -1.80 -20.45 -1.76
N THR A 339 -1.07 -19.88 -0.81
CA THR A 339 -0.93 -18.42 -0.70
C THR A 339 -0.36 -17.84 -1.98
N PRO A 340 -0.53 -16.53 -2.23
CA PRO A 340 0.30 -15.83 -3.20
C PRO A 340 1.77 -16.18 -3.01
N VAL A 341 2.50 -16.31 -4.13
CA VAL A 341 3.94 -16.64 -4.09
C VAL A 341 4.70 -15.38 -3.71
N ASN A 342 5.16 -15.30 -2.48
CA ASN A 342 5.95 -14.19 -1.98
C ASN A 342 7.37 -14.21 -2.55
N ILE A 343 8.04 -13.07 -2.57
CA ILE A 343 9.46 -12.94 -2.94
C ILE A 343 10.30 -13.62 -1.84
N ASP A 344 11.25 -14.47 -2.22
CA ASP A 344 12.18 -15.06 -1.24
C ASP A 344 13.10 -13.97 -0.66
N PRO A 345 13.08 -13.70 0.66
CA PRO A 345 13.89 -12.65 1.26
C PRO A 345 15.39 -12.93 1.25
N ARG A 346 15.80 -14.18 0.97
CA ARG A 346 17.23 -14.57 0.89
C ARG A 346 17.83 -14.23 -0.48
N GLU A 347 16.99 -14.23 -1.54
CA GLU A 347 17.36 -13.91 -2.91
C GLU A 347 16.25 -13.08 -3.57
N PRO A 348 16.00 -11.84 -3.12
CA PRO A 348 14.83 -11.09 -3.55
C PRO A 348 14.92 -10.70 -5.03
N ALA A 349 13.88 -11.10 -5.80
CA ALA A 349 13.75 -10.74 -7.21
C ALA A 349 13.46 -9.25 -7.43
N LEU A 350 12.92 -8.56 -6.42
CA LEU A 350 12.65 -7.13 -6.39
C LEU A 350 13.19 -6.52 -5.09
N PRO A 351 13.53 -5.22 -5.06
CA PRO A 351 14.13 -4.57 -3.90
C PRO A 351 13.11 -4.35 -2.77
N ILE A 352 12.93 -5.35 -1.92
CA ILE A 352 12.00 -5.30 -0.76
C ILE A 352 12.62 -4.62 0.47
N THR A 353 13.95 -4.41 0.48
CA THR A 353 14.67 -3.71 1.56
C THR A 353 15.66 -2.69 1.04
N ALA A 354 16.01 -1.74 1.90
CA ALA A 354 17.15 -0.87 1.78
C ALA A 354 17.91 -0.88 3.12
N PRO A 355 19.24 -1.11 3.14
CA PRO A 355 20.03 -1.56 1.99
C PRO A 355 19.65 -2.99 1.55
N PRO A 356 20.01 -3.43 0.34
CA PRO A 356 19.56 -4.71 -0.22
C PRO A 356 19.87 -5.94 0.64
N GLU A 357 21.01 -5.98 1.29
CA GLU A 357 21.45 -7.08 2.16
C GLU A 357 20.63 -7.22 3.45
N PHE A 358 19.79 -6.23 3.78
CA PHE A 358 18.99 -6.26 4.99
C PHE A 358 17.92 -7.36 4.94
N SER A 359 17.38 -7.71 3.76
CA SER A 359 16.41 -8.80 3.61
C SER A 359 17.02 -10.16 3.99
N GLN A 360 18.25 -10.43 3.55
CA GLN A 360 18.96 -11.65 3.92
C GLN A 360 19.32 -11.65 5.40
N GLN A 361 19.80 -10.52 5.96
CA GLN A 361 20.07 -10.40 7.39
C GLN A 361 18.85 -10.70 8.26
N LEU A 362 17.66 -10.27 7.81
CA LEU A 362 16.41 -10.61 8.48
C LEU A 362 16.09 -12.09 8.33
N ALA A 363 16.21 -12.65 7.14
CA ALA A 363 15.94 -14.07 6.90
C ALA A 363 16.88 -14.99 7.70
N ASP A 364 18.16 -14.62 7.86
CA ASP A 364 19.13 -15.38 8.65
C ASP A 364 18.77 -15.40 10.14
N LYS A 365 18.20 -14.33 10.67
CA LYS A 365 17.83 -14.19 12.09
C LYS A 365 16.44 -14.69 12.42
N PHE A 366 15.50 -14.44 11.52
CA PHE A 366 14.08 -14.63 11.74
C PHE A 366 13.52 -15.89 11.05
N GLY A 367 14.15 -16.32 9.95
CA GLY A 367 13.61 -17.29 9.02
C GLY A 367 12.85 -16.62 7.87
N LEU A 368 12.09 -17.41 7.11
CA LEU A 368 11.25 -16.90 6.04
C LEU A 368 10.02 -16.17 6.59
N PHE A 369 9.55 -15.16 5.87
CA PHE A 369 8.44 -14.30 6.30
C PHE A 369 7.67 -13.74 5.10
N TYR A 370 6.45 -13.25 5.33
CA TYR A 370 5.67 -12.53 4.32
C TYR A 370 6.42 -11.28 3.83
N THR A 371 6.77 -11.26 2.56
CA THR A 371 7.43 -10.12 1.88
C THR A 371 6.43 -9.28 1.09
N GLN A 372 5.26 -9.82 0.81
CA GLN A 372 4.14 -9.12 0.20
C GLN A 372 3.55 -8.09 1.16
N GLY A 373 3.22 -6.90 0.63
CA GLY A 373 2.69 -5.80 1.45
C GLY A 373 1.26 -6.02 1.96
N PHE A 374 0.50 -6.93 1.34
CA PHE A 374 -0.84 -7.36 1.75
C PHE A 374 -0.84 -8.86 2.04
N PRO A 375 -0.38 -9.32 3.21
CA PRO A 375 -0.31 -10.74 3.51
C PRO A 375 -1.67 -11.39 3.80
N HIS A 376 -2.69 -10.59 4.15
CA HIS A 376 -4.05 -11.06 4.44
C HIS A 376 -4.82 -11.30 3.15
N ASP A 377 -5.22 -12.54 2.87
CA ASP A 377 -5.85 -12.87 1.59
C ASP A 377 -7.36 -12.61 1.60
N VAL A 378 -7.72 -11.33 1.58
CA VAL A 378 -9.12 -10.87 1.50
C VAL A 378 -9.83 -11.35 0.23
N LYS A 379 -9.08 -11.60 -0.86
CA LYS A 379 -9.64 -12.04 -2.14
C LYS A 379 -10.09 -13.49 -2.05
N ALA A 380 -9.28 -14.37 -1.44
CA ALA A 380 -9.68 -15.76 -1.18
C ALA A 380 -10.94 -15.83 -0.29
N LEU A 381 -11.06 -14.95 0.71
CA LEU A 381 -12.25 -14.84 1.54
C LEU A 381 -13.48 -14.36 0.74
N ARG A 382 -13.33 -13.28 -0.02
CA ARG A 382 -14.44 -12.69 -0.81
C ARG A 382 -15.01 -13.68 -1.84
N HIS A 383 -14.16 -14.48 -2.45
CA HIS A 383 -14.55 -15.52 -3.43
C HIS A 383 -14.93 -16.87 -2.80
N GLY A 384 -14.94 -17.00 -1.47
CA GLY A 384 -15.35 -18.23 -0.77
C GLY A 384 -14.36 -19.38 -0.89
N VAL A 385 -13.13 -19.12 -1.33
CA VAL A 385 -12.02 -20.08 -1.32
C VAL A 385 -11.60 -20.38 0.12
N LEU A 386 -11.47 -19.33 0.94
CA LEU A 386 -11.39 -19.45 2.40
C LEU A 386 -12.73 -19.03 3.00
N ASP A 387 -13.17 -19.72 4.04
CA ASP A 387 -14.25 -19.23 4.89
C ASP A 387 -13.75 -18.23 5.93
N ASP A 388 -14.65 -17.72 6.78
CA ASP A 388 -14.30 -16.67 7.73
C ASP A 388 -13.33 -17.16 8.83
N GLU A 389 -13.45 -18.41 9.28
CA GLU A 389 -12.56 -18.98 10.28
C GLU A 389 -11.19 -19.32 9.68
N GLU A 390 -11.14 -19.81 8.45
CA GLU A 390 -9.92 -20.09 7.69
C GLU A 390 -9.14 -18.82 7.35
N TYR A 391 -9.86 -17.76 6.95
CA TYR A 391 -9.25 -16.45 6.73
C TYR A 391 -8.70 -15.87 8.04
N LEU A 392 -9.44 -15.96 9.13
CA LEU A 392 -8.97 -15.49 10.44
C LEU A 392 -7.69 -16.23 10.87
N HIS A 393 -7.62 -17.55 10.59
CA HIS A 393 -6.41 -18.33 10.84
C HIS A 393 -5.24 -17.86 9.97
N GLN A 394 -5.47 -17.64 8.66
CA GLN A 394 -4.44 -17.12 7.74
C GLN A 394 -3.95 -15.73 8.19
N SER A 395 -4.85 -14.84 8.59
CA SER A 395 -4.51 -13.53 9.15
C SER A 395 -3.71 -13.64 10.45
N GLY A 396 -4.04 -14.64 11.29
CA GLY A 396 -3.30 -14.95 12.51
C GLY A 396 -1.86 -15.36 12.23
N LEU A 397 -1.61 -16.17 11.19
CA LEU A 397 -0.24 -16.53 10.77
C LEU A 397 0.58 -15.31 10.37
N ALA A 398 -0.02 -14.38 9.61
CA ALA A 398 0.65 -13.14 9.23
C ALA A 398 0.95 -12.26 10.45
N PHE A 399 -0.04 -12.08 11.33
CA PHE A 399 0.12 -11.28 12.55
C PHE A 399 1.17 -11.87 13.51
N ASP A 400 1.21 -13.19 13.67
CA ASP A 400 2.21 -13.86 14.51
C ASP A 400 3.65 -13.66 13.97
N GLU A 401 3.84 -13.63 12.66
CA GLU A 401 5.12 -13.28 12.07
C GLU A 401 5.47 -11.81 12.31
N GLU A 402 4.53 -10.88 12.11
CA GLU A 402 4.73 -9.45 12.38
C GLU A 402 5.10 -9.22 13.86
N ARG A 403 4.39 -9.86 14.78
CA ARG A 403 4.64 -9.76 16.22
C ARG A 403 6.03 -10.28 16.61
N ARG A 404 6.44 -11.44 16.08
CA ARG A 404 7.79 -11.99 16.35
C ARG A 404 8.90 -11.13 15.74
N MET A 405 8.66 -10.56 14.56
CA MET A 405 9.60 -9.62 13.94
C MET A 405 9.69 -8.30 14.74
N PHE A 406 8.58 -7.85 15.30
CA PHE A 406 8.57 -6.69 16.21
C PHE A 406 9.37 -6.98 17.50
N ASP A 407 9.24 -8.17 18.08
CA ASP A 407 10.06 -8.59 19.22
C ASP A 407 11.57 -8.56 18.88
N LEU A 408 11.94 -9.05 17.69
CA LEU A 408 13.32 -8.97 17.21
C LEU A 408 13.78 -7.51 17.07
N ALA A 409 12.95 -6.66 16.45
CA ALA A 409 13.25 -5.24 16.25
C ALA A 409 13.45 -4.50 17.57
N LEU A 410 12.59 -4.74 18.57
CA LEU A 410 12.72 -4.16 19.92
C LEU A 410 14.00 -4.64 20.63
N ASN A 411 14.33 -5.92 20.52
CA ASN A 411 15.54 -6.50 21.15
C ASN A 411 16.84 -5.96 20.54
N GLU A 412 16.84 -5.64 19.25
CA GLU A 412 18.01 -5.09 18.55
C GLU A 412 18.11 -3.55 18.68
N PHE A 413 17.03 -2.88 19.08
CA PHE A 413 16.96 -1.43 19.13
C PHE A 413 17.78 -0.86 20.29
N GLN A 414 18.82 -0.06 19.97
CA GLN A 414 19.72 0.52 20.96
C GLN A 414 19.56 2.04 21.09
N ARG A 415 19.35 2.76 19.97
CA ARG A 415 19.25 4.21 19.91
C ARG A 415 18.67 4.69 18.58
N GLY A 416 18.30 5.96 18.52
CA GLY A 416 17.74 6.58 17.31
C GLY A 416 16.26 6.28 17.13
N LEU A 417 15.83 6.05 15.90
CA LEU A 417 14.45 5.78 15.54
C LEU A 417 14.21 4.28 15.27
N LEU A 418 13.21 3.72 15.92
CA LEU A 418 12.52 2.50 15.48
C LEU A 418 11.09 2.86 15.07
N PHE A 419 10.78 2.69 13.79
CA PHE A 419 9.39 2.77 13.29
C PHE A 419 8.92 1.38 12.87
N TYR A 420 7.84 0.90 13.47
CA TYR A 420 7.23 -0.38 13.15
C TYR A 420 5.75 -0.22 12.86
N TYR A 421 5.28 -0.82 11.76
CA TYR A 421 3.89 -0.73 11.30
C TYR A 421 3.21 -2.09 11.30
N PHE A 422 1.93 -2.11 11.71
CA PHE A 422 1.03 -3.27 11.69
C PHE A 422 -0.24 -2.96 10.90
N ALA A 423 -0.60 -3.86 9.96
CA ALA A 423 -1.79 -3.72 9.12
C ALA A 423 -3.01 -4.50 9.61
N THR A 424 -2.83 -5.43 10.55
CA THR A 424 -3.84 -6.44 10.91
C THR A 424 -5.12 -5.83 11.46
N SER A 425 -5.04 -4.72 12.22
CA SER A 425 -6.23 -4.05 12.80
C SER A 425 -7.16 -3.48 11.73
N ASP A 426 -6.61 -2.87 10.69
CA ASP A 426 -7.35 -2.38 9.54
C ASP A 426 -8.07 -3.53 8.81
N ARG A 427 -7.32 -4.59 8.43
CA ARG A 427 -7.87 -5.75 7.70
C ARG A 427 -8.95 -6.48 8.49
N THR A 428 -8.77 -6.59 9.79
CA THR A 428 -9.76 -7.22 10.67
C THR A 428 -11.06 -6.42 10.68
N GLN A 429 -11.01 -5.10 10.77
CA GLN A 429 -12.21 -4.27 10.78
C GLN A 429 -12.92 -4.28 9.43
N HIS A 430 -12.20 -4.25 8.30
CA HIS A 430 -12.80 -4.42 6.98
C HIS A 430 -13.63 -5.70 6.88
N MET A 431 -13.06 -6.84 7.28
CA MET A 431 -13.69 -8.15 7.03
C MET A 431 -14.76 -8.53 8.06
N PHE A 432 -14.63 -8.08 9.31
CA PHE A 432 -15.44 -8.59 10.41
C PHE A 432 -16.43 -7.57 11.00
N TRP A 433 -16.56 -6.35 10.46
CA TRP A 433 -17.56 -5.39 10.95
C TRP A 433 -18.99 -5.97 10.91
N ARG A 434 -19.34 -6.67 9.85
CA ARG A 434 -20.62 -7.36 9.68
C ARG A 434 -20.92 -8.43 10.73
N THR A 435 -19.92 -8.91 11.48
CA THR A 435 -20.13 -9.91 12.51
C THR A 435 -20.53 -9.31 13.85
N MET A 436 -20.29 -8.02 14.07
CA MET A 436 -20.60 -7.35 15.32
C MET A 436 -21.76 -6.36 15.24
N ASP A 437 -22.13 -5.89 14.04
CA ASP A 437 -23.18 -4.87 13.86
C ASP A 437 -24.46 -5.44 13.23
N PRO A 438 -25.53 -5.65 14.03
CA PRO A 438 -26.81 -6.19 13.51
C PRO A 438 -27.51 -5.36 12.43
N ARG A 439 -27.09 -4.10 12.24
CA ARG A 439 -27.65 -3.22 11.18
C ARG A 439 -27.02 -3.47 9.81
N HIS A 440 -25.88 -4.19 9.78
CA HIS A 440 -25.16 -4.44 8.53
C HIS A 440 -25.96 -5.37 7.63
N PRO A 441 -26.15 -5.06 6.32
CA PRO A 441 -26.92 -5.90 5.39
C PRO A 441 -26.40 -7.35 5.24
N ALA A 442 -25.13 -7.59 5.51
CA ALA A 442 -24.51 -8.93 5.51
C ALA A 442 -24.37 -9.55 6.91
N TYR A 443 -25.10 -9.01 7.91
CA TYR A 443 -25.06 -9.57 9.27
C TYR A 443 -25.71 -10.96 9.31
N ASP A 444 -25.01 -11.93 9.89
CA ASP A 444 -25.50 -13.27 10.19
C ASP A 444 -25.40 -13.55 11.69
N PRO A 445 -26.52 -13.77 12.42
CA PRO A 445 -26.50 -14.05 13.83
C PRO A 445 -25.72 -15.31 14.23
N ARG A 446 -25.61 -16.31 13.34
CA ARG A 446 -24.82 -17.52 13.59
C ARG A 446 -23.33 -17.23 13.56
N LEU A 447 -22.91 -16.43 12.57
CA LEU A 447 -21.54 -15.97 12.43
C LEU A 447 -21.16 -15.02 13.58
N ALA A 448 -22.07 -14.10 13.92
CA ALA A 448 -21.90 -13.17 15.05
C ALA A 448 -21.68 -13.88 16.38
N LYS A 449 -22.34 -15.01 16.61
CA LYS A 449 -22.14 -15.83 17.81
C LYS A 449 -20.72 -16.41 17.91
N LYS A 450 -20.09 -16.70 16.78
CA LYS A 450 -18.73 -17.27 16.72
C LYS A 450 -17.65 -16.18 16.66
N LEU A 451 -17.86 -15.16 15.84
CA LEU A 451 -16.85 -14.20 15.41
C LEU A 451 -17.17 -12.74 15.77
N GLY A 452 -18.21 -12.49 16.56
CA GLY A 452 -18.62 -11.13 16.96
C GLY A 452 -17.61 -10.39 17.85
N SER A 453 -16.67 -11.10 18.49
CA SER A 453 -15.61 -10.50 19.30
C SER A 453 -14.31 -10.24 18.53
N VAL A 454 -14.17 -10.69 17.29
CA VAL A 454 -12.90 -10.68 16.54
C VAL A 454 -12.26 -9.27 16.49
N ILE A 455 -13.05 -8.21 16.27
CA ILE A 455 -12.54 -6.84 16.29
C ILE A 455 -12.07 -6.43 17.69
N GLU A 456 -12.84 -6.76 18.74
CA GLU A 456 -12.42 -6.48 20.12
C GLU A 456 -11.14 -7.24 20.48
N ASP A 457 -11.02 -8.51 20.09
CA ASP A 457 -9.83 -9.32 20.34
C ASP A 457 -8.61 -8.73 19.61
N CYS A 458 -8.79 -8.25 18.37
CA CYS A 458 -7.74 -7.53 17.64
C CYS A 458 -7.27 -6.25 18.37
N TYR A 459 -8.18 -5.47 18.97
CA TYR A 459 -7.80 -4.32 19.81
C TYR A 459 -7.00 -4.74 21.05
N ARG A 460 -7.32 -5.89 21.67
CA ARG A 460 -6.53 -6.45 22.78
C ARG A 460 -5.15 -6.89 22.35
N ASP A 461 -5.04 -7.46 21.16
CA ASP A 461 -3.74 -7.80 20.56
C ASP A 461 -2.89 -6.56 20.30
N CYS A 462 -3.49 -5.48 19.78
CA CYS A 462 -2.83 -4.18 19.65
C CYS A 462 -2.41 -3.60 21.02
N ASP A 463 -3.24 -3.73 22.06
CA ASP A 463 -2.88 -3.33 23.43
C ASP A 463 -1.66 -4.11 23.94
N ALA A 464 -1.57 -5.40 23.63
CA ALA A 464 -0.41 -6.22 23.99
C ALA A 464 0.87 -5.75 23.27
N LEU A 465 0.79 -5.33 21.99
CA LEU A 465 1.91 -4.73 21.27
C LEU A 465 2.37 -3.42 21.93
N VAL A 466 1.43 -2.56 22.34
CA VAL A 466 1.75 -1.34 23.10
C VAL A 466 2.45 -1.69 24.43
N GLY A 467 1.98 -2.73 25.11
CA GLY A 467 2.64 -3.24 26.33
C GLY A 467 4.10 -3.66 26.10
N LYS A 468 4.37 -4.35 24.99
CA LYS A 468 5.74 -4.73 24.59
C LYS A 468 6.62 -3.51 24.31
N ALA A 469 6.11 -2.54 23.54
CA ALA A 469 6.81 -1.29 23.27
C ALA A 469 7.13 -0.51 24.57
N MET A 470 6.16 -0.39 25.48
CA MET A 470 6.34 0.26 26.79
C MET A 470 7.40 -0.44 27.65
N ASN A 471 7.47 -1.78 27.60
CA ASN A 471 8.46 -2.55 28.36
C ASN A 471 9.89 -2.40 27.78
N ALA A 472 10.03 -2.06 26.50
CA ALA A 472 11.31 -1.74 25.86
C ALA A 472 11.75 -0.29 26.11
N CYS A 473 10.88 0.58 26.66
CA CYS A 473 11.21 1.97 26.98
C CYS A 473 11.96 2.08 28.30
N ASP A 474 13.02 2.86 28.29
CA ASP A 474 13.66 3.40 29.47
C ASP A 474 13.25 4.89 29.68
N ARG A 475 13.82 5.56 30.67
CA ARG A 475 13.50 6.98 30.98
C ARG A 475 13.82 7.96 29.84
N ASP A 476 14.73 7.58 28.94
CA ASP A 476 15.20 8.42 27.83
C ASP A 476 14.52 8.02 26.50
N THR A 477 13.58 7.08 26.52
CA THR A 477 12.84 6.59 25.36
C THR A 477 11.50 7.33 25.23
N THR A 478 11.30 7.93 24.06
CA THR A 478 9.98 8.46 23.66
C THR A 478 9.22 7.36 22.91
N LEU A 479 7.97 7.13 23.31
CA LEU A 479 7.05 6.22 22.62
C LEU A 479 5.88 7.01 22.02
N ILE A 480 5.66 6.84 20.73
CA ILE A 480 4.49 7.33 20.00
C ILE A 480 3.75 6.12 19.45
N VAL A 481 2.46 6.00 19.77
CA VAL A 481 1.54 5.03 19.17
C VAL A 481 0.52 5.81 18.39
N LEU A 482 0.37 5.50 17.11
CA LEU A 482 -0.59 6.18 16.24
C LEU A 482 -1.34 5.21 15.33
N SER A 483 -2.53 5.61 14.91
CA SER A 483 -3.17 5.09 13.72
C SER A 483 -3.39 6.23 12.73
N ASP A 484 -3.35 5.92 11.48
CA ASP A 484 -3.43 6.87 10.37
C ASP A 484 -4.87 7.34 10.12
N HIS A 485 -5.87 6.51 10.41
CA HIS A 485 -7.31 6.80 10.37
C HIS A 485 -8.07 5.91 11.36
N GLY A 486 -9.34 6.20 11.55
CA GLY A 486 -10.32 5.39 12.27
C GLY A 486 -11.14 4.52 11.32
N PHE A 487 -12.33 4.09 11.78
CA PHE A 487 -13.18 3.14 11.05
C PHE A 487 -14.67 3.41 11.24
N GLU A 488 -15.45 3.09 10.20
CA GLU A 488 -16.92 3.14 10.22
C GLU A 488 -17.51 1.92 9.49
N PRO A 489 -18.80 1.61 9.73
CA PRO A 489 -19.48 0.59 8.95
C PRO A 489 -19.63 1.00 7.49
N TYR A 490 -19.56 0.01 6.60
CA TYR A 490 -19.88 0.18 5.19
C TYR A 490 -21.18 -0.57 4.87
N TYR A 491 -22.31 0.12 4.98
CA TYR A 491 -23.64 -0.46 4.77
C TYR A 491 -24.08 -0.43 3.33
N ARG A 492 -23.76 0.66 2.59
CA ARG A 492 -24.31 0.91 1.26
C ARG A 492 -23.26 1.49 0.31
N SER A 493 -23.21 0.95 -0.90
CA SER A 493 -22.40 1.47 -2.01
C SER A 493 -23.09 2.66 -2.67
N PHE A 494 -22.31 3.67 -3.06
CA PHE A 494 -22.72 4.78 -3.91
C PHE A 494 -21.99 4.70 -5.26
N HIS A 495 -22.76 4.67 -6.37
CA HIS A 495 -22.21 4.55 -7.71
C HIS A 495 -22.00 5.94 -8.32
N LEU A 496 -20.80 6.52 -8.08
CA LEU A 496 -20.46 7.89 -8.48
C LEU A 496 -20.56 8.08 -10.00
N ASN A 497 -20.00 7.16 -10.81
CA ASN A 497 -20.07 7.27 -12.27
C ASN A 497 -21.51 7.16 -12.81
N THR A 498 -22.36 6.36 -12.17
CA THR A 498 -23.79 6.29 -12.50
C THR A 498 -24.50 7.62 -12.20
N TRP A 499 -24.14 8.28 -11.08
CA TRP A 499 -24.67 9.61 -10.78
C TRP A 499 -24.24 10.64 -11.82
N LEU A 500 -22.94 10.64 -12.19
CA LEU A 500 -22.40 11.54 -13.20
C LEU A 500 -23.07 11.34 -14.57
N ALA A 501 -23.28 10.08 -14.99
CA ALA A 501 -23.96 9.77 -16.24
C ALA A 501 -25.43 10.20 -16.24
N ARG A 502 -26.16 10.03 -15.12
CA ARG A 502 -27.57 10.43 -15.00
C ARG A 502 -27.78 11.94 -14.94
N ASN A 503 -26.74 12.72 -14.68
CA ASN A 503 -26.77 14.17 -14.61
C ASN A 503 -25.95 14.83 -15.73
N ASP A 504 -25.73 14.13 -16.84
CA ASP A 504 -25.09 14.62 -18.06
C ASP A 504 -23.63 15.10 -17.91
N TYR A 505 -22.94 14.70 -16.82
CA TYR A 505 -21.51 14.97 -16.63
C TYR A 505 -20.61 13.93 -17.28
N LEU A 506 -21.08 12.70 -17.41
CA LEU A 506 -20.41 11.60 -18.09
C LEU A 506 -21.24 11.21 -19.31
N ALA A 507 -20.76 11.55 -20.50
CA ALA A 507 -21.40 11.21 -21.77
C ALA A 507 -20.97 9.82 -22.27
N GLY A 508 -21.85 9.09 -22.93
CA GLY A 508 -21.53 7.79 -23.49
C GLY A 508 -22.64 7.14 -24.27
N LEU A 509 -22.39 5.92 -24.71
CA LEU A 509 -23.34 5.13 -25.49
C LEU A 509 -24.38 4.48 -24.58
N GLU A 510 -25.62 4.97 -24.63
CA GLU A 510 -26.78 4.38 -23.96
C GLU A 510 -27.28 3.09 -24.66
N PRO A 511 -27.84 2.11 -23.94
CA PRO A 511 -28.08 2.12 -22.49
C PRO A 511 -26.86 1.60 -21.70
N TRP A 512 -26.55 2.24 -20.56
CA TRP A 512 -25.58 1.74 -19.62
C TRP A 512 -26.07 0.46 -18.95
N SER A 513 -25.23 -0.57 -18.89
CA SER A 513 -25.51 -1.79 -18.12
C SER A 513 -24.50 -1.94 -16.99
N ARG A 514 -24.83 -2.75 -16.00
CA ARG A 514 -23.90 -3.08 -14.91
C ARG A 514 -22.62 -3.68 -15.48
N GLY A 515 -21.47 -3.14 -15.05
CA GLY A 515 -20.14 -3.54 -15.52
C GLY A 515 -19.70 -2.90 -16.84
N SER A 516 -20.49 -1.94 -17.40
CA SER A 516 -20.00 -1.10 -18.50
C SER A 516 -18.88 -0.22 -18.00
N ASP A 517 -17.67 -0.34 -18.60
CA ASP A 517 -16.54 0.51 -18.28
C ASP A 517 -16.59 1.84 -19.06
N ILE A 518 -16.07 2.90 -18.45
CA ILE A 518 -16.03 4.23 -19.08
C ILE A 518 -14.94 4.32 -20.16
N PHE A 519 -13.93 3.44 -20.16
CA PHE A 519 -12.77 3.59 -21.03
C PHE A 519 -13.11 3.29 -22.50
N GLY A 520 -13.92 2.26 -22.74
CA GLY A 520 -14.41 1.90 -24.06
C GLY A 520 -15.76 2.48 -24.45
N ASN A 521 -16.55 2.99 -23.46
CA ASN A 521 -17.96 3.37 -23.69
C ASN A 521 -18.24 4.87 -23.51
N ALA A 522 -17.36 5.65 -22.86
CA ALA A 522 -17.55 7.09 -22.72
C ALA A 522 -17.24 7.84 -24.02
N ASP A 523 -18.09 8.82 -24.32
CA ASP A 523 -17.75 9.89 -25.27
C ASP A 523 -16.93 10.96 -24.56
N TRP A 524 -15.63 10.77 -24.58
CA TRP A 524 -14.70 11.65 -23.88
C TRP A 524 -14.76 13.10 -24.38
N SER A 525 -15.10 13.35 -25.63
CA SER A 525 -15.21 14.70 -26.17
C SER A 525 -16.39 15.49 -25.59
N ASN A 526 -17.37 14.81 -25.05
CA ASN A 526 -18.57 15.39 -24.41
C ASN A 526 -18.65 15.09 -22.91
N THR A 527 -17.72 14.32 -22.36
CA THR A 527 -17.64 14.03 -20.93
C THR A 527 -16.95 15.19 -20.19
N LEU A 528 -17.65 15.75 -19.19
CA LEU A 528 -17.16 16.86 -18.37
C LEU A 528 -16.41 16.40 -17.14
N ALA A 529 -16.87 15.29 -16.50
CA ALA A 529 -16.30 14.76 -15.28
C ALA A 529 -16.44 13.24 -15.20
N TYR A 530 -15.51 12.59 -14.47
CA TYR A 530 -15.51 11.13 -14.26
C TYR A 530 -14.87 10.78 -12.90
N GLY A 531 -15.39 9.71 -12.27
CA GLY A 531 -14.87 9.17 -11.03
C GLY A 531 -13.89 8.02 -11.30
N LEU A 532 -12.77 7.99 -10.59
CA LEU A 532 -11.81 6.90 -10.58
C LEU A 532 -11.03 6.93 -9.27
N GLY A 533 -10.93 5.79 -8.56
CA GLY A 533 -10.46 5.75 -7.18
C GLY A 533 -11.60 5.88 -6.18
N PHE A 534 -11.27 5.70 -4.89
CA PHE A 534 -12.29 5.65 -3.83
C PHE A 534 -12.91 7.01 -3.52
N ASN A 535 -12.11 8.06 -3.55
CA ASN A 535 -12.57 9.39 -3.17
C ASN A 535 -12.36 10.44 -4.26
N SER A 536 -11.83 10.06 -5.43
CA SER A 536 -11.35 10.98 -6.44
C SER A 536 -12.35 11.21 -7.56
N LEU A 537 -12.60 12.49 -7.91
CA LEU A 537 -13.37 12.91 -9.06
C LEU A 537 -12.51 13.87 -9.90
N TYR A 538 -12.44 13.62 -11.19
CA TYR A 538 -11.64 14.38 -12.16
C TYR A 538 -12.55 15.13 -13.13
N LEU A 539 -12.21 16.38 -13.41
CA LEU A 539 -12.74 17.11 -14.57
C LEU A 539 -11.92 16.70 -15.81
N ASN A 540 -12.57 16.58 -16.94
CA ASN A 540 -11.93 16.27 -18.22
C ASN A 540 -11.40 17.56 -18.87
N LEU A 541 -10.20 18.00 -18.45
CA LEU A 541 -9.67 19.33 -18.78
C LEU A 541 -8.92 19.38 -20.11
N GLN A 542 -9.19 20.43 -20.89
CA GLN A 542 -8.40 20.74 -22.07
C GLN A 542 -6.93 20.99 -21.69
N GLY A 543 -6.02 20.38 -22.45
CA GLY A 543 -4.58 20.49 -22.24
C GLY A 543 -4.01 19.59 -21.15
N ARG A 544 -4.85 18.90 -20.37
CA ARG A 544 -4.43 17.88 -19.40
C ARG A 544 -4.78 16.46 -19.88
N GLU A 545 -6.02 16.25 -20.30
CA GLU A 545 -6.49 15.00 -20.89
C GLU A 545 -6.53 15.08 -22.43
N PRO A 546 -6.36 13.95 -23.15
CA PRO A 546 -6.31 13.95 -24.64
C PRO A 546 -7.58 14.46 -25.31
N TYR A 547 -8.75 14.21 -24.70
CA TYR A 547 -10.06 14.60 -25.18
C TYR A 547 -10.76 15.56 -24.21
N GLY A 548 -9.99 16.45 -23.56
CA GLY A 548 -10.52 17.39 -22.57
C GLY A 548 -11.65 18.25 -23.11
N ALA A 549 -12.81 18.17 -22.46
CA ALA A 549 -14.03 18.92 -22.83
C ALA A 549 -14.15 20.25 -22.08
N VAL A 550 -13.57 20.36 -20.88
CA VAL A 550 -13.70 21.53 -19.99
C VAL A 550 -12.56 22.52 -20.21
N GLY A 551 -12.89 23.75 -20.51
CA GLY A 551 -11.91 24.84 -20.63
C GLY A 551 -11.28 25.24 -19.28
N PRO A 552 -10.06 25.82 -19.29
CA PRO A 552 -9.40 26.24 -18.04
C PRO A 552 -10.21 27.29 -17.25
N GLU A 553 -10.92 28.17 -17.93
CA GLU A 553 -11.78 29.21 -17.35
C GLU A 553 -13.07 28.66 -16.73
N GLU A 554 -13.56 27.50 -17.18
CA GLU A 554 -14.77 26.84 -16.69
C GLU A 554 -14.50 25.96 -15.48
N ARG A 555 -13.25 25.53 -15.30
CA ARG A 555 -12.83 24.55 -14.30
C ARG A 555 -13.36 24.83 -12.89
N SER A 556 -13.06 26.00 -12.35
CA SER A 556 -13.42 26.34 -10.96
C SER A 556 -14.94 26.49 -10.79
N LEU A 557 -15.66 26.97 -11.80
CA LEU A 557 -17.11 27.08 -11.76
C LEU A 557 -17.76 25.71 -11.75
N LEU A 558 -17.36 24.85 -12.67
CA LEU A 558 -17.88 23.48 -12.79
C LEU A 558 -17.54 22.65 -11.53
N ALA A 559 -16.32 22.78 -10.98
CA ALA A 559 -15.94 22.10 -9.75
C ALA A 559 -16.85 22.50 -8.58
N ARG A 560 -17.15 23.78 -8.40
CA ARG A 560 -18.05 24.28 -7.34
C ARG A 560 -19.50 23.81 -7.56
N GLN A 561 -19.99 23.85 -8.79
CA GLN A 561 -21.32 23.34 -9.14
C GLN A 561 -21.43 21.86 -8.77
N LEU A 562 -20.49 21.02 -9.22
CA LEU A 562 -20.47 19.59 -8.89
C LEU A 562 -20.40 19.36 -7.38
N ALA A 563 -19.58 20.13 -6.65
CA ALA A 563 -19.49 20.02 -5.21
C ALA A 563 -20.80 20.32 -4.51
N ASP A 564 -21.53 21.36 -4.95
CA ASP A 564 -22.81 21.74 -4.36
C ASP A 564 -23.92 20.73 -4.68
N GLU A 565 -23.98 20.20 -5.89
CA GLU A 565 -24.94 19.18 -6.29
C GLU A 565 -24.69 17.85 -5.56
N LEU A 566 -23.43 17.40 -5.50
CA LEU A 566 -23.05 16.15 -4.82
C LEU A 566 -23.37 16.19 -3.31
N ARG A 567 -23.18 17.32 -2.63
CA ARG A 567 -23.57 17.48 -1.21
C ARG A 567 -25.06 17.32 -0.97
N GLN A 568 -25.89 17.50 -1.98
CA GLN A 568 -27.36 17.39 -1.87
C GLN A 568 -27.88 15.99 -2.22
N VAL A 569 -27.03 15.09 -2.71
CA VAL A 569 -27.46 13.74 -3.11
C VAL A 569 -28.02 12.97 -1.93
N ARG A 570 -29.19 12.38 -2.16
CA ARG A 570 -29.86 11.50 -1.20
C ARG A 570 -29.99 10.10 -1.78
N ASP A 571 -29.85 9.14 -0.90
CA ASP A 571 -30.14 7.75 -1.22
C ASP A 571 -31.63 7.59 -1.57
N PRO A 572 -31.97 7.12 -2.77
CA PRO A 572 -33.38 7.00 -3.20
C PRO A 572 -34.19 6.01 -2.36
N ASP A 573 -33.54 5.02 -1.74
CA ASP A 573 -34.23 3.98 -0.98
C ASP A 573 -34.50 4.40 0.47
N THR A 574 -33.55 5.16 1.07
CA THR A 574 -33.55 5.50 2.51
C THR A 574 -33.81 6.97 2.79
N GLY A 575 -33.66 7.86 1.80
CA GLY A 575 -33.69 9.31 1.97
C GLY A 575 -32.47 9.89 2.70
N ALA A 576 -31.52 9.04 3.12
CA ALA A 576 -30.32 9.47 3.86
C ALA A 576 -29.35 10.24 2.96
N ARG A 577 -28.55 11.11 3.58
CA ARG A 577 -27.44 11.81 2.92
C ARG A 577 -26.33 10.80 2.57
N THR A 578 -25.85 10.83 1.33
CA THR A 578 -24.83 9.89 0.85
C THR A 578 -23.41 10.47 0.91
N ILE A 579 -23.29 11.79 0.83
CA ILE A 579 -22.02 12.52 0.82
C ILE A 579 -22.00 13.52 1.98
N GLU A 580 -20.99 13.44 2.83
CA GLU A 580 -20.81 14.33 3.98
C GLU A 580 -20.22 15.66 3.55
N ASN A 581 -19.17 15.62 2.72
CA ASN A 581 -18.50 16.79 2.22
C ASN A 581 -17.90 16.56 0.83
N VAL A 582 -17.58 17.64 0.12
CA VAL A 582 -16.82 17.62 -1.14
C VAL A 582 -15.79 18.73 -1.06
N TYR A 583 -14.52 18.38 -1.24
CA TYR A 583 -13.41 19.30 -1.15
C TYR A 583 -12.87 19.62 -2.54
N LEU A 584 -12.56 20.87 -2.78
CA LEU A 584 -11.89 21.32 -4.00
C LEU A 584 -10.38 21.13 -3.80
N ALA A 585 -9.73 20.36 -4.67
CA ALA A 585 -8.31 20.07 -4.55
C ALA A 585 -7.44 21.34 -4.56
N GLU A 586 -7.84 22.36 -5.33
CA GLU A 586 -7.15 23.66 -5.39
C GLU A 586 -7.15 24.43 -4.06
N GLU A 587 -8.09 24.13 -3.14
CA GLU A 587 -8.22 24.78 -1.85
C GLU A 587 -7.52 24.02 -0.72
N VAL A 588 -7.34 22.69 -0.89
CA VAL A 588 -6.87 21.81 0.20
C VAL A 588 -5.50 21.20 -0.03
N TYR A 589 -4.99 21.20 -1.26
CA TYR A 589 -3.69 20.61 -1.59
C TYR A 589 -2.63 21.65 -1.98
N SER A 590 -1.38 21.38 -1.63
CA SER A 590 -0.25 22.07 -2.22
C SER A 590 -0.17 21.78 -3.73
N LYS A 591 0.44 22.70 -4.50
CA LYS A 591 0.40 22.67 -5.98
C LYS A 591 1.55 21.89 -6.62
N ASP A 592 2.41 21.25 -5.84
CA ASP A 592 3.65 20.64 -6.35
C ASP A 592 3.38 19.50 -7.37
N GLN A 593 2.33 18.72 -7.16
CA GLN A 593 1.95 17.58 -8.00
C GLN A 593 0.56 17.75 -8.64
N ALA A 594 0.10 18.97 -8.86
CA ALA A 594 -1.26 19.31 -9.29
C ALA A 594 -1.74 18.63 -10.59
N ALA A 595 -0.83 18.28 -11.51
CA ALA A 595 -1.19 17.63 -12.78
C ALA A 595 -1.83 16.25 -12.60
N HIS A 596 -1.48 15.53 -11.53
CA HIS A 596 -2.02 14.20 -11.20
C HIS A 596 -3.18 14.24 -10.20
N ALA A 597 -3.38 15.37 -9.53
CA ALA A 597 -4.42 15.53 -8.53
C ALA A 597 -5.83 15.33 -9.10
N PRO A 598 -6.77 14.77 -8.33
CA PRO A 598 -8.18 14.92 -8.63
C PRO A 598 -8.59 16.39 -8.56
N ASP A 599 -9.70 16.77 -9.15
CA ASP A 599 -10.23 18.13 -9.05
C ASP A 599 -11.11 18.28 -7.80
N LEU A 600 -11.82 17.20 -7.43
CA LEU A 600 -12.63 17.14 -6.22
C LEU A 600 -12.31 15.84 -5.44
N ILE A 601 -12.39 15.94 -4.11
CA ILE A 601 -12.27 14.82 -3.19
C ILE A 601 -13.64 14.63 -2.52
N ILE A 602 -14.22 13.43 -2.67
CA ILE A 602 -15.54 13.10 -2.18
C ILE A 602 -15.43 12.47 -0.79
N GLY A 603 -15.95 13.15 0.21
CA GLY A 603 -16.12 12.63 1.57
C GLY A 603 -17.50 12.00 1.71
N TYR A 604 -17.61 10.68 1.63
CA TYR A 604 -18.90 9.99 1.79
C TYR A 604 -19.38 10.08 3.24
N ALA A 605 -20.70 10.04 3.40
CA ALA A 605 -21.35 10.06 4.71
C ALA A 605 -21.19 8.71 5.43
N ARG A 606 -21.39 8.70 6.74
CA ARG A 606 -21.34 7.49 7.57
C ARG A 606 -22.23 6.38 7.00
N GLY A 607 -21.66 5.21 6.82
CA GLY A 607 -22.33 4.03 6.26
C GLY A 607 -22.33 3.93 4.74
N TYR A 608 -21.86 4.95 4.04
CA TYR A 608 -21.71 4.98 2.59
C TYR A 608 -20.23 4.98 2.17
N ARG A 609 -19.94 4.41 1.01
CA ARG A 609 -18.65 4.46 0.33
C ARG A 609 -18.86 4.42 -1.19
N CYS A 610 -17.87 4.85 -1.97
CA CYS A 610 -17.83 4.60 -3.41
C CYS A 610 -17.92 3.09 -3.70
N SER A 611 -18.71 2.71 -4.67
CA SER A 611 -18.79 1.32 -5.11
C SER A 611 -17.49 0.86 -5.76
N ASP A 612 -17.16 -0.43 -5.67
CA ASP A 612 -15.99 -1.01 -6.31
C ASP A 612 -16.01 -0.81 -7.83
N GLU A 613 -17.22 -0.82 -8.45
CA GLU A 613 -17.40 -0.54 -9.87
C GLU A 613 -16.95 0.87 -10.23
N SER A 614 -17.43 1.90 -9.51
CA SER A 614 -17.03 3.29 -9.80
C SER A 614 -15.55 3.54 -9.51
N VAL A 615 -14.97 2.87 -8.51
CA VAL A 615 -13.52 2.95 -8.20
C VAL A 615 -12.67 2.53 -9.40
N LEU A 616 -13.15 1.55 -10.17
CA LEU A 616 -12.46 1.01 -11.35
C LEU A 616 -12.95 1.63 -12.68
N GLY A 617 -13.83 2.63 -12.63
CA GLY A 617 -14.35 3.28 -13.82
C GLY A 617 -15.50 2.52 -14.48
N GLU A 618 -16.27 1.74 -13.72
CA GLU A 618 -17.45 1.05 -14.22
C GLU A 618 -18.75 1.76 -13.78
N LEU A 619 -19.84 1.41 -14.42
CA LEU A 619 -21.18 1.90 -14.12
C LEU A 619 -22.06 0.78 -13.55
N SER A 620 -23.12 1.19 -12.85
CA SER A 620 -24.18 0.33 -12.35
C SER A 620 -25.54 0.84 -12.85
N ASP A 621 -26.53 -0.04 -12.88
CA ASP A 621 -27.93 0.30 -13.13
C ASP A 621 -28.60 0.98 -11.91
N ARG A 622 -27.94 0.97 -10.74
CA ARG A 622 -28.41 1.57 -9.49
C ARG A 622 -27.56 2.76 -9.09
N LEU A 623 -28.15 3.68 -8.33
CA LEU A 623 -27.43 4.80 -7.73
C LEU A 623 -26.80 4.38 -6.39
N THR A 624 -27.54 3.61 -5.61
CA THR A 624 -27.09 3.05 -4.34
C THR A 624 -27.54 1.59 -4.22
N GLU A 625 -26.81 0.79 -3.46
CA GLU A 625 -27.22 -0.57 -3.13
C GLU A 625 -26.66 -1.03 -1.79
N ASP A 626 -27.31 -2.00 -1.14
CA ASP A 626 -26.85 -2.62 0.10
C ASP A 626 -25.52 -3.33 -0.11
N ASN A 627 -24.56 -3.05 0.75
CA ASN A 627 -23.32 -3.81 0.79
C ASN A 627 -23.55 -5.17 1.45
N ARG A 628 -23.54 -6.22 0.65
CA ARG A 628 -23.62 -7.61 1.11
C ARG A 628 -22.28 -8.36 1.00
N ASP A 629 -21.22 -7.66 0.63
CA ASP A 629 -19.86 -8.19 0.56
C ASP A 629 -19.29 -8.44 1.96
N LYS A 630 -18.24 -9.22 2.01
CA LYS A 630 -17.47 -9.47 3.24
C LYS A 630 -16.63 -8.25 3.67
N TRP A 631 -16.31 -7.35 2.74
CA TRP A 631 -15.72 -6.05 3.03
C TRP A 631 -16.78 -5.12 3.63
N SER A 632 -16.87 -5.08 4.96
CA SER A 632 -18.05 -4.61 5.69
C SER A 632 -17.82 -3.39 6.58
N GLY A 633 -16.60 -3.05 6.90
CA GLY A 633 -16.20 -1.78 7.49
C GLY A 633 -15.27 -1.03 6.53
N ASP A 634 -15.22 0.29 6.62
CA ASP A 634 -14.37 1.09 5.75
C ASP A 634 -13.98 2.44 6.38
N HIS A 635 -13.00 3.09 5.79
CA HIS A 635 -12.50 4.40 6.16
C HIS A 635 -12.40 5.37 4.97
N CYS A 636 -12.64 4.90 3.72
CA CYS A 636 -12.63 5.72 2.50
C CYS A 636 -13.88 6.62 2.42
N ILE A 637 -14.15 7.36 3.50
CA ILE A 637 -15.29 8.26 3.69
C ILE A 637 -14.81 9.67 4.02
N ASP A 638 -15.65 10.53 4.55
CA ASP A 638 -15.21 11.86 4.99
C ASP A 638 -14.19 11.78 6.14
N THR A 639 -13.07 12.48 5.98
CA THR A 639 -11.95 12.42 6.94
C THR A 639 -12.32 12.86 8.36
N SER A 640 -13.33 13.73 8.51
CA SER A 640 -13.82 14.18 9.82
C SER A 640 -14.51 13.08 10.63
N LEU A 641 -14.98 12.01 9.93
CA LEU A 641 -15.71 10.89 10.54
C LEU A 641 -14.77 9.77 11.05
N VAL A 642 -13.55 9.72 10.53
CA VAL A 642 -12.59 8.65 10.78
C VAL A 642 -11.19 9.18 11.19
N PRO A 643 -11.08 10.01 12.23
CA PRO A 643 -9.79 10.39 12.75
C PRO A 643 -9.05 9.16 13.29
N GLY A 644 -7.72 9.16 13.23
CA GLY A 644 -6.88 8.15 13.85
C GLY A 644 -6.72 8.35 15.37
N ILE A 645 -5.82 7.57 15.97
CA ILE A 645 -5.46 7.68 17.39
C ILE A 645 -4.02 8.19 17.56
N LEU A 646 -3.78 8.84 18.69
CA LEU A 646 -2.46 9.22 19.17
C LEU A 646 -2.34 8.99 20.67
N LEU A 647 -1.37 8.17 21.05
CA LEU A 647 -0.94 7.95 22.44
C LEU A 647 0.57 8.18 22.54
N SER A 648 1.03 8.71 23.67
CA SER A 648 2.45 8.91 23.93
C SER A 648 2.76 8.80 25.43
N ASN A 649 4.02 8.50 25.76
CA ASN A 649 4.54 8.61 27.12
C ASN A 649 5.02 10.03 27.47
N LYS A 650 4.96 10.98 26.53
CA LYS A 650 5.17 12.41 26.74
C LYS A 650 3.84 13.18 26.67
N PRO A 651 3.67 14.27 27.46
CA PRO A 651 2.46 15.07 27.43
C PRO A 651 2.18 15.67 26.05
N ILE A 652 1.02 15.36 25.47
CA ILE A 652 0.57 15.89 24.18
C ILE A 652 -0.08 17.26 24.44
N THR A 653 0.57 18.33 24.01
CA THR A 653 0.10 19.71 24.22
C THR A 653 -0.72 20.25 23.04
N ALA A 654 -0.49 19.73 21.83
CA ALA A 654 -1.30 20.12 20.66
C ALA A 654 -2.77 19.71 20.85
N PRO A 655 -3.74 20.64 20.69
CA PRO A 655 -5.16 20.34 20.92
C PRO A 655 -5.76 19.46 19.82
N SER A 656 -5.32 19.59 18.58
CA SER A 656 -5.80 18.88 17.42
C SER A 656 -4.62 18.47 16.52
N PRO A 657 -3.83 17.46 16.95
CA PRO A 657 -2.65 17.04 16.18
C PRO A 657 -3.06 16.34 14.87
N GLY A 658 -2.24 16.55 13.83
CA GLY A 658 -2.36 15.86 12.56
C GLY A 658 -1.10 15.03 12.22
N LEU A 659 -1.16 14.26 11.15
CA LEU A 659 -0.07 13.38 10.74
C LEU A 659 1.24 14.13 10.48
N THR A 660 1.18 15.32 9.85
CA THR A 660 2.38 16.12 9.58
C THR A 660 3.02 16.67 10.85
N ASP A 661 2.23 16.90 11.92
CA ASP A 661 2.75 17.33 13.21
C ASP A 661 3.59 16.24 13.88
N LEU A 662 3.21 14.97 13.68
CA LEU A 662 4.01 13.84 14.16
C LEU A 662 5.34 13.72 13.43
N THR A 663 5.39 14.00 12.13
CA THR A 663 6.65 14.08 11.38
C THR A 663 7.57 15.14 11.97
N ALA A 664 7.04 16.36 12.19
CA ALA A 664 7.78 17.46 12.82
C ALA A 664 8.24 17.09 14.24
N THR A 665 7.42 16.38 14.99
CA THR A 665 7.72 15.88 16.34
C THR A 665 8.87 14.89 16.32
N CYS A 666 8.86 13.90 15.43
CA CYS A 666 9.93 12.91 15.29
C CYS A 666 11.29 13.58 15.00
N LEU A 667 11.33 14.61 14.17
CA LEU A 667 12.54 15.38 13.90
C LEU A 667 12.98 16.20 15.13
N ALA A 668 12.03 16.85 15.80
CA ALA A 668 12.28 17.69 16.97
C ALA A 668 12.82 16.88 18.17
N GLU A 669 12.42 15.60 18.32
CA GLU A 669 12.95 14.70 19.36
C GLU A 669 14.48 14.60 19.32
N PHE A 670 15.07 14.68 18.15
CA PHE A 670 16.52 14.64 17.96
C PHE A 670 17.15 16.02 17.75
N GLY A 671 16.36 17.10 17.89
CA GLY A 671 16.83 18.47 17.64
C GLY A 671 17.19 18.71 16.18
N VAL A 672 16.61 17.94 15.27
CA VAL A 672 16.79 18.09 13.83
C VAL A 672 15.80 19.10 13.30
N ARG A 673 16.30 20.13 12.60
CA ARG A 673 15.43 21.12 11.96
C ARG A 673 14.62 20.46 10.85
N LYS A 674 13.32 20.68 10.89
CA LYS A 674 12.39 20.27 9.83
C LYS A 674 12.77 20.98 8.50
N PRO A 675 12.88 20.25 7.38
CA PRO A 675 13.00 20.85 6.04
C PRO A 675 11.85 21.81 5.72
N ASP A 676 12.12 22.82 4.91
CA ASP A 676 11.13 23.87 4.63
C ASP A 676 9.94 23.39 3.78
N ASP A 677 10.11 22.26 3.06
CA ASP A 677 9.07 21.59 2.28
C ASP A 677 8.20 20.62 3.10
N MET A 678 8.49 20.45 4.40
CA MET A 678 7.64 19.71 5.34
C MET A 678 6.76 20.67 6.13
N SER A 679 5.50 20.34 6.32
CA SER A 679 4.53 21.07 7.13
C SER A 679 4.47 20.52 8.57
N GLY A 680 3.53 20.99 9.37
CA GLY A 680 3.30 20.56 10.74
C GLY A 680 4.21 21.20 11.77
N ASN A 681 3.82 21.09 13.04
CA ASN A 681 4.52 21.59 14.21
C ASN A 681 4.66 20.48 15.26
N PRO A 682 5.73 20.48 16.09
CA PRO A 682 5.84 19.51 17.18
C PRO A 682 4.65 19.56 18.13
N ILE A 683 4.21 18.41 18.63
CA ILE A 683 3.01 18.28 19.47
C ILE A 683 3.26 18.48 20.96
N TRP A 684 4.55 18.67 21.37
CA TRP A 684 5.00 19.03 22.73
C TRP A 684 6.15 20.01 22.74
#